data_2be204a994d2174feb20206b4de4e2f1
#
_entry.id   2be204a994d2174feb20206b4de4e2f1
#
_cell.length_a   1.000
_cell.length_b   1.000
_cell.length_c   1.000
_cell.angle_alpha   90.00
_cell.angle_beta   90.00
_cell.angle_gamma   90.00
#
_symmetry.space_group_name_H-M   'P 1'
#
loop_
_entity.id
_entity.type
_entity.pdbx_description
1 polymer ?
#
loop_
_entity_poly.entity_id
_entity_poly.type
_entity_poly.pdbx_seq_one_letter_code
_entity_poly.pdbx_strand_id
1 'polypeptide(L)'
;MAGVICAMACSNLLAQETEFDLSSQRLEIQQVLPVPGKKIDHQGIIINPTPHKLTIDRNNMLDIASGLVLQDKQEKFAEDLKFLTLTKKGVKLTIDFGKKVALKQGVKEISGAYTMRIDKKGVTIVGYDERGAFYGIQTLRQLIESPIAAEKQLPYLDINDYPDLPNRGVVEGFYGTLWSHQVRMSLIDFYGKFKMNTYLYGPKDDPFHSCPNWRLPYPEKEAQNIKELVQACKRNRVDFVWAIHPGQDIKWNEEDYQNLVNKFNWMYDLGVRDFAIFFDDISGEGTNPLKQTELLNRLTDDFVKAKGDVSPLTVCPTDYSKLWANPTPQGSLAIYGNSLNPDIKVFWTGDVVCSDLTPETMEWINSRIKRPAYYWWNYPVTDYIRNFILQGPVYGLDTSLTKENVCGVVSNPMEHGEASKLALYGVADYTWNIANYNPIDSWERGLQELTPKAKDAYRTFAIHSSDTENGYRRDESWETKTFRIAEWNDATAQALKTEFEKIEKVPAEMEQGCENKALLQELRPWLTEFGKLGTRGKQAIELAQIYRSGNDDSSFWNKYVQNLMSKEDRKAYEAHKSGTLKLQPFYENAMDDMAHGFLKKLLGTTPKDYKGIGSFGNSGTILTKLMLDNDTTTYYTSGIGQKEGDWIGVDLRDIRDVTEISILQGRNSVDDVDYFDHAILECSADGKTWTPLIKELNKQYVINWKGDAVKARYVRLKRLESERKNYASVRSFEVNPLHVENLGFKLESENPQQVVYAFDQNLSTFYKVSNALTFEVPQGTKTYTLLMDKLSAPLKVKQFDKKGELVSETSISSPFFKLELTNDKVTKVTLEGKAEIFEVIANLQ
;
A
#
# COMPACT_ATOMS: atom_id res chain seq x y z
N MET A 1 -3.31 19.89 -20.01
CA MET A 1 -4.49 20.59 -19.47
C MET A 1 -5.56 19.67 -18.87
N ALA A 2 -5.39 18.37 -18.90
CA ALA A 2 -6.35 17.41 -18.30
C ALA A 2 -6.06 17.05 -16.81
N GLY A 3 -4.91 17.46 -16.29
CA GLY A 3 -4.50 17.15 -14.91
C GLY A 3 -5.08 18.05 -13.80
N VAL A 4 -5.80 19.11 -14.14
CA VAL A 4 -6.27 20.11 -13.17
C VAL A 4 -7.73 19.86 -12.70
N ILE A 5 -8.50 19.07 -13.43
CA ILE A 5 -9.94 18.91 -13.16
C ILE A 5 -10.25 17.82 -12.12
N CYS A 6 -9.37 16.84 -11.92
CA CYS A 6 -9.59 15.79 -10.90
C CYS A 6 -9.25 16.21 -9.46
N ALA A 7 -8.46 17.26 -9.26
CA ALA A 7 -8.10 17.76 -7.92
C ALA A 7 -9.26 18.48 -7.19
N MET A 8 -10.28 18.95 -7.93
CA MET A 8 -11.38 19.74 -7.33
C MET A 8 -12.52 18.90 -6.72
N ALA A 9 -12.63 17.61 -7.04
CA ALA A 9 -13.74 16.80 -6.54
C ALA A 9 -13.53 16.22 -5.13
N CYS A 10 -12.28 16.05 -4.69
CA CYS A 10 -11.96 15.54 -3.35
C CYS A 10 -11.80 16.64 -2.28
N SER A 11 -11.60 17.89 -2.68
CA SER A 11 -11.44 19.00 -1.73
C SER A 11 -12.73 19.42 -1.03
N ASN A 12 -13.89 19.06 -1.57
CA ASN A 12 -15.19 19.50 -1.00
C ASN A 12 -15.65 18.71 0.22
N LEU A 13 -15.06 17.54 0.53
CA LEU A 13 -15.46 16.75 1.70
C LEU A 13 -14.71 17.13 2.99
N LEU A 14 -13.55 17.77 2.87
CA LEU A 14 -12.77 18.24 4.03
C LEU A 14 -12.97 19.73 4.33
N ALA A 15 -13.56 20.49 3.41
CA ALA A 15 -13.64 21.94 3.47
C ALA A 15 -14.76 22.51 4.36
N GLN A 16 -15.66 21.69 4.90
CA GLN A 16 -16.85 22.20 5.61
C GLN A 16 -16.68 22.45 7.11
N GLU A 17 -15.56 22.04 7.72
CA GLU A 17 -15.42 22.18 9.18
C GLU A 17 -14.38 23.18 9.68
N THR A 18 -13.63 23.83 8.82
CA THR A 18 -12.65 24.83 9.24
C THR A 18 -12.79 26.09 8.41
N GLU A 19 -12.90 27.25 9.05
CA GLU A 19 -12.71 28.56 8.39
C GLU A 19 -11.29 28.72 7.80
N PHE A 20 -10.46 27.70 7.95
CA PHE A 20 -9.09 27.60 7.46
C PHE A 20 -9.10 26.95 6.09
N ASP A 21 -8.54 27.62 5.10
CA ASP A 21 -8.41 27.10 3.74
C ASP A 21 -7.41 25.95 3.66
N LEU A 22 -7.93 24.73 3.64
CA LEU A 22 -7.13 23.51 3.45
C LEU A 22 -6.72 23.28 1.98
N SER A 23 -7.14 24.15 1.04
CA SER A 23 -6.74 24.05 -0.37
C SER A 23 -5.23 24.25 -0.58
N SER A 24 -4.53 24.79 0.42
CA SER A 24 -3.07 24.87 0.46
C SER A 24 -2.39 23.54 0.86
N GLN A 25 -3.14 22.51 1.23
CA GLN A 25 -2.56 21.17 1.48
C GLN A 25 -2.02 20.59 0.18
N ARG A 26 -0.77 20.17 0.23
CA ARG A 26 -0.10 19.54 -0.91
C ARG A 26 -0.54 18.09 -1.06
N LEU A 27 -1.46 17.85 -2.00
CA LEU A 27 -1.81 16.50 -2.44
C LEU A 27 -0.82 16.10 -3.54
N GLU A 28 0.32 15.53 -3.18
CA GLU A 28 1.30 15.02 -4.16
C GLU A 28 0.97 13.64 -4.70
N ILE A 29 -0.07 13.04 -4.20
CA ILE A 29 -0.41 11.67 -4.50
C ILE A 29 -1.70 11.66 -5.30
N GLN A 30 -1.63 11.19 -6.54
CA GLN A 30 -2.82 11.04 -7.37
C GLN A 30 -3.73 9.96 -6.78
N GLN A 31 -4.90 10.36 -6.32
CA GLN A 31 -5.99 9.41 -6.10
C GLN A 31 -6.53 8.99 -7.47
N VAL A 32 -6.24 7.77 -7.86
CA VAL A 32 -6.82 7.20 -9.07
C VAL A 32 -8.10 6.47 -8.65
N LEU A 33 -9.25 7.07 -8.99
CA LEU A 33 -10.52 6.39 -8.84
C LEU A 33 -10.59 5.21 -9.83
N PRO A 34 -11.17 4.07 -9.44
CA PRO A 34 -11.38 2.98 -10.37
C PRO A 34 -12.32 3.45 -11.47
N VAL A 35 -11.79 3.59 -12.67
CA VAL A 35 -12.62 3.80 -13.86
C VAL A 35 -13.14 2.44 -14.27
N PRO A 36 -14.45 2.18 -14.17
CA PRO A 36 -15.00 0.96 -14.72
C PRO A 36 -14.71 0.98 -16.21
N GLY A 37 -13.93 0.01 -16.66
CA GLY A 37 -13.68 -0.21 -18.07
C GLY A 37 -14.97 -0.62 -18.82
N LYS A 38 -14.83 -0.89 -20.10
CA LYS A 38 -15.94 -1.42 -20.91
C LYS A 38 -16.48 -2.70 -20.25
N LYS A 39 -17.80 -2.76 -20.06
CA LYS A 39 -18.43 -3.98 -19.55
C LYS A 39 -18.20 -5.13 -20.54
N ILE A 40 -17.65 -6.24 -20.03
CA ILE A 40 -17.38 -7.45 -20.82
C ILE A 40 -18.53 -8.43 -20.63
N ASP A 41 -19.07 -8.93 -21.74
CA ASP A 41 -19.99 -10.06 -21.71
C ASP A 41 -19.20 -11.37 -21.84
N HIS A 42 -18.94 -12.01 -20.72
CA HIS A 42 -18.28 -13.34 -20.68
C HIS A 42 -19.21 -14.48 -21.11
N GLN A 43 -20.45 -14.19 -21.47
CA GLN A 43 -21.44 -15.19 -21.87
C GLN A 43 -21.55 -16.34 -20.85
N GLY A 44 -21.29 -16.06 -19.55
CA GLY A 44 -21.33 -17.02 -18.45
C GLY A 44 -20.21 -18.07 -18.45
N ILE A 45 -19.13 -17.82 -19.20
CA ILE A 45 -17.89 -18.61 -19.18
C ILE A 45 -16.73 -17.70 -18.79
N ILE A 46 -16.02 -18.06 -17.73
CA ILE A 46 -14.84 -17.31 -17.29
C ILE A 46 -13.59 -17.96 -17.88
N ILE A 47 -12.90 -17.20 -18.72
CA ILE A 47 -11.58 -17.52 -19.25
C ILE A 47 -10.67 -16.34 -18.98
N ASN A 48 -9.53 -16.57 -18.38
CA ASN A 48 -8.50 -15.56 -18.21
C ASN A 48 -7.18 -16.02 -18.86
N PRO A 49 -6.51 -15.17 -19.62
CA PRO A 49 -6.94 -13.84 -20.09
C PRO A 49 -8.22 -13.88 -20.93
N THR A 50 -8.95 -12.75 -20.93
CA THR A 50 -10.19 -12.56 -21.69
C THR A 50 -9.94 -12.76 -23.20
N PRO A 51 -10.59 -13.72 -23.85
CA PRO A 51 -10.37 -13.98 -25.28
C PRO A 51 -10.79 -12.81 -26.18
N HIS A 52 -10.06 -12.57 -27.26
CA HIS A 52 -10.42 -11.59 -28.27
C HIS A 52 -11.74 -11.91 -28.96
N LYS A 53 -11.95 -13.20 -29.25
CA LYS A 53 -13.20 -13.67 -29.88
C LYS A 53 -13.62 -14.97 -29.24
N LEU A 54 -14.82 -14.95 -28.68
CA LEU A 54 -15.52 -16.11 -28.12
C LEU A 54 -16.95 -16.14 -28.66
N THR A 55 -17.36 -17.27 -29.23
CA THR A 55 -18.73 -17.54 -29.65
C THR A 55 -19.19 -18.83 -28.98
N ILE A 56 -20.34 -18.82 -28.33
CA ILE A 56 -20.88 -19.96 -27.58
C ILE A 56 -22.27 -20.31 -28.11
N ASP A 57 -22.48 -21.60 -28.38
CA ASP A 57 -23.79 -22.18 -28.67
C ASP A 57 -24.22 -23.11 -27.50
N ARG A 58 -25.09 -22.60 -26.65
CA ARG A 58 -25.59 -23.32 -25.46
C ARG A 58 -26.72 -24.31 -25.79
N ASN A 59 -27.26 -24.29 -26.98
CA ASN A 59 -28.30 -25.25 -27.41
C ASN A 59 -27.66 -26.60 -27.73
N ASN A 60 -26.38 -26.65 -27.97
CA ASN A 60 -25.63 -27.85 -28.30
C ASN A 60 -24.51 -28.08 -27.27
N MET A 61 -24.46 -29.29 -26.75
CA MET A 61 -23.49 -29.69 -25.72
C MET A 61 -22.70 -30.91 -26.21
N LEU A 62 -21.41 -30.92 -25.85
CA LEU A 62 -20.51 -32.05 -26.04
C LEU A 62 -20.42 -32.83 -24.73
N ASP A 63 -20.90 -34.07 -24.71
CA ASP A 63 -20.76 -34.95 -23.57
C ASP A 63 -19.33 -35.53 -23.51
N ILE A 64 -18.63 -35.26 -22.44
CA ILE A 64 -17.24 -35.70 -22.18
C ILE A 64 -17.18 -36.74 -21.05
N ALA A 65 -18.29 -37.28 -20.58
CA ALA A 65 -18.35 -38.26 -19.50
C ALA A 65 -17.55 -39.55 -19.81
N SER A 66 -17.49 -39.93 -21.10
CA SER A 66 -16.70 -41.09 -21.56
C SER A 66 -15.16 -40.82 -21.59
N GLY A 67 -14.74 -39.61 -21.22
CA GLY A 67 -13.33 -39.17 -21.30
C GLY A 67 -12.92 -38.71 -22.70
N LEU A 68 -11.70 -38.26 -22.81
CA LEU A 68 -11.12 -37.70 -24.03
C LEU A 68 -10.05 -38.65 -24.64
N VAL A 69 -10.10 -38.77 -25.97
CA VAL A 69 -9.10 -39.53 -26.75
C VAL A 69 -8.15 -38.53 -27.39
N LEU A 70 -6.93 -38.50 -26.91
CA LEU A 70 -5.91 -37.59 -27.43
C LEU A 70 -5.47 -37.96 -28.85
N GLN A 71 -5.48 -36.98 -29.72
CA GLN A 71 -4.88 -36.99 -31.06
C GLN A 71 -3.88 -35.84 -31.17
N ASP A 72 -2.77 -35.98 -30.47
CA ASP A 72 -1.63 -35.04 -30.52
C ASP A 72 -0.73 -35.42 -31.71
N LYS A 73 -0.84 -34.66 -32.79
CA LYS A 73 -0.11 -34.93 -34.04
C LYS A 73 1.37 -34.68 -33.93
N GLN A 74 1.84 -33.99 -32.93
CA GLN A 74 3.24 -33.65 -32.68
C GLN A 74 3.85 -34.47 -31.53
N GLU A 75 3.01 -35.21 -30.80
CA GLU A 75 3.40 -36.02 -29.62
C GLU A 75 4.06 -35.24 -28.51
N LYS A 76 3.62 -33.98 -28.28
CA LYS A 76 4.27 -33.05 -27.35
C LYS A 76 3.49 -32.68 -26.08
N PHE A 77 2.17 -32.93 -26.04
CA PHE A 77 1.29 -32.33 -25.04
C PHE A 77 0.75 -33.32 -24.00
N ALA A 78 1.22 -34.56 -23.99
CA ALA A 78 0.73 -35.57 -23.03
C ALA A 78 0.90 -35.14 -21.56
N GLU A 79 2.02 -34.49 -21.24
CA GLU A 79 2.28 -33.95 -19.87
C GLU A 79 1.37 -32.77 -19.52
N ASP A 80 1.08 -31.92 -20.50
CA ASP A 80 0.24 -30.73 -20.31
C ASP A 80 -1.24 -31.06 -20.09
N LEU A 81 -1.63 -32.30 -20.35
CA LEU A 81 -3.02 -32.81 -20.28
C LEU A 81 -3.27 -33.67 -19.04
N LYS A 82 -2.37 -33.70 -18.05
CA LYS A 82 -2.54 -34.53 -16.83
C LYS A 82 -3.78 -34.16 -16.01
N PHE A 83 -4.35 -32.99 -16.19
CA PHE A 83 -5.61 -32.57 -15.58
C PHE A 83 -6.85 -33.26 -16.19
N LEU A 84 -6.69 -33.98 -17.32
CA LEU A 84 -7.76 -34.68 -18.01
C LEU A 84 -7.72 -36.18 -17.77
N THR A 85 -8.89 -36.82 -17.80
CA THR A 85 -9.01 -38.26 -17.92
C THR A 85 -8.91 -38.63 -19.39
N LEU A 86 -7.71 -39.05 -19.81
CA LEU A 86 -7.47 -39.57 -21.17
C LEU A 86 -7.87 -41.06 -21.25
N THR A 87 -8.56 -41.43 -22.31
CA THR A 87 -9.09 -42.79 -22.52
C THR A 87 -8.75 -43.31 -23.93
N LYS A 88 -8.90 -44.62 -24.13
CA LYS A 88 -8.75 -45.23 -25.47
C LYS A 88 -9.98 -45.12 -26.33
N LYS A 89 -11.17 -44.88 -25.73
CA LYS A 89 -12.45 -44.70 -26.39
C LYS A 89 -13.20 -43.54 -25.75
N GLY A 90 -13.67 -42.59 -26.51
CA GLY A 90 -14.29 -41.38 -25.99
C GLY A 90 -14.35 -40.28 -27.04
N VAL A 91 -14.55 -39.06 -26.59
CA VAL A 91 -14.57 -37.86 -27.43
C VAL A 91 -13.18 -37.50 -27.91
N LYS A 92 -13.04 -37.16 -29.17
CA LYS A 92 -11.74 -36.77 -29.74
C LYS A 92 -11.26 -35.42 -29.17
N LEU A 93 -10.00 -35.38 -28.71
CA LEU A 93 -9.24 -34.16 -28.45
C LEU A 93 -8.09 -34.08 -29.47
N THR A 94 -8.23 -33.21 -30.45
CA THR A 94 -7.19 -33.02 -31.49
C THR A 94 -6.38 -31.80 -31.19
N ILE A 95 -5.04 -31.95 -31.12
CA ILE A 95 -4.09 -30.85 -30.93
C ILE A 95 -3.11 -30.85 -32.08
N ASP A 96 -2.87 -29.70 -32.68
CA ASP A 96 -1.92 -29.49 -33.75
C ASP A 96 -1.32 -28.08 -33.68
N PHE A 97 -0.19 -27.84 -34.30
CA PHE A 97 0.38 -26.50 -34.41
C PHE A 97 1.32 -26.37 -35.61
N GLY A 98 1.64 -25.15 -35.93
CA GLY A 98 2.54 -24.77 -37.01
C GLY A 98 1.89 -23.84 -38.01
N LYS A 99 2.67 -22.95 -38.61
CA LYS A 99 2.20 -21.87 -39.50
C LYS A 99 1.20 -22.37 -40.56
N LYS A 100 1.52 -23.46 -41.25
CA LYS A 100 0.68 -23.96 -42.37
C LYS A 100 -0.74 -24.43 -41.92
N VAL A 101 -0.80 -25.15 -40.80
CA VAL A 101 -2.11 -25.64 -40.29
C VAL A 101 -2.87 -24.52 -39.62
N ALA A 102 -2.20 -23.63 -38.89
CA ALA A 102 -2.79 -22.50 -38.21
C ALA A 102 -3.48 -21.51 -39.16
N LEU A 103 -2.79 -21.12 -40.25
CA LEU A 103 -3.36 -20.20 -41.25
C LEU A 103 -4.60 -20.78 -41.96
N LYS A 104 -4.63 -22.10 -42.17
CA LYS A 104 -5.83 -22.77 -42.72
C LYS A 104 -7.05 -22.72 -41.80
N GLN A 105 -6.83 -22.56 -40.47
CA GLN A 105 -7.85 -22.44 -39.44
C GLN A 105 -8.13 -20.97 -39.05
N GLY A 106 -7.53 -19.99 -39.74
CA GLY A 106 -7.74 -18.59 -39.49
C GLY A 106 -7.04 -18.07 -38.22
N VAL A 107 -6.02 -18.80 -37.71
CA VAL A 107 -5.19 -18.36 -36.59
C VAL A 107 -4.26 -17.24 -37.08
N LYS A 108 -4.14 -16.17 -36.29
CA LYS A 108 -3.22 -15.05 -36.59
C LYS A 108 -1.76 -15.53 -36.60
N GLU A 109 -0.95 -14.91 -37.46
CA GLU A 109 0.49 -15.14 -37.57
C GLU A 109 1.25 -14.42 -36.44
N ILE A 110 0.96 -14.83 -35.19
CA ILE A 110 1.52 -14.27 -33.94
C ILE A 110 1.88 -15.45 -33.05
N SER A 111 3.09 -15.40 -32.43
CA SER A 111 3.50 -16.42 -31.44
C SER A 111 2.50 -16.45 -30.29
N GLY A 112 2.04 -17.64 -29.92
CA GLY A 112 1.05 -17.84 -28.89
C GLY A 112 -0.42 -17.74 -29.36
N ALA A 113 -0.68 -17.37 -30.62
CA ALA A 113 -2.03 -17.37 -31.18
C ALA A 113 -2.57 -18.78 -31.36
N TYR A 114 -3.88 -18.96 -31.16
CA TYR A 114 -4.54 -20.26 -31.30
C TYR A 114 -6.03 -20.12 -31.67
N THR A 115 -6.60 -21.21 -32.13
CA THR A 115 -8.04 -21.40 -32.19
C THR A 115 -8.43 -22.64 -31.41
N MET A 116 -9.58 -22.61 -30.75
CA MET A 116 -10.19 -23.76 -30.11
C MET A 116 -11.64 -23.87 -30.55
N ARG A 117 -12.02 -25.07 -30.98
CA ARG A 117 -13.39 -25.39 -31.36
C ARG A 117 -13.91 -26.58 -30.57
N ILE A 118 -15.08 -26.46 -30.01
CA ILE A 118 -15.84 -27.56 -29.40
C ILE A 118 -17.13 -27.75 -30.22
N ASP A 119 -17.28 -28.91 -30.84
CA ASP A 119 -18.47 -29.26 -31.65
C ASP A 119 -18.77 -30.77 -31.52
N LYS A 120 -19.75 -31.26 -32.27
CA LYS A 120 -20.11 -32.69 -32.28
C LYS A 120 -19.00 -33.67 -32.66
N LYS A 121 -17.88 -33.19 -33.21
CA LYS A 121 -16.71 -34.01 -33.57
C LYS A 121 -15.69 -34.10 -32.42
N GLY A 122 -15.83 -33.28 -31.38
CA GLY A 122 -14.96 -33.22 -30.22
C GLY A 122 -14.34 -31.83 -30.01
N VAL A 123 -13.17 -31.83 -29.37
CA VAL A 123 -12.40 -30.64 -29.10
C VAL A 123 -11.21 -30.57 -30.06
N THR A 124 -11.06 -29.44 -30.75
CA THR A 124 -9.94 -29.18 -31.65
C THR A 124 -9.20 -27.92 -31.22
N ILE A 125 -7.88 -28.03 -31.00
CA ILE A 125 -6.97 -26.93 -30.66
C ILE A 125 -5.91 -26.84 -31.75
N VAL A 126 -5.71 -25.64 -32.30
CA VAL A 126 -4.66 -25.40 -33.31
C VAL A 126 -3.91 -24.12 -32.94
N GLY A 127 -2.61 -24.25 -32.66
CA GLY A 127 -1.72 -23.14 -32.37
C GLY A 127 -0.96 -22.65 -33.61
N TYR A 128 -0.65 -21.35 -33.67
CA TYR A 128 0.31 -20.84 -34.65
C TYR A 128 1.69 -21.50 -34.48
N ASP A 129 2.06 -21.71 -33.23
CA ASP A 129 3.25 -22.40 -32.77
C ASP A 129 2.94 -23.32 -31.58
N GLU A 130 3.94 -23.96 -31.01
CA GLU A 130 3.79 -24.84 -29.84
C GLU A 130 3.19 -24.06 -28.64
N ARG A 131 3.63 -22.80 -28.44
CA ARG A 131 3.12 -21.92 -27.37
C ARG A 131 1.62 -21.65 -27.52
N GLY A 132 1.17 -21.38 -28.77
CA GLY A 132 -0.26 -21.18 -29.04
C GLY A 132 -1.11 -22.42 -28.76
N ALA A 133 -0.63 -23.63 -29.14
CA ALA A 133 -1.33 -24.86 -28.80
C ALA A 133 -1.39 -25.08 -27.28
N PHE A 134 -0.32 -24.83 -26.56
CA PHE A 134 -0.27 -24.87 -25.09
C PHE A 134 -1.28 -23.88 -24.46
N TYR A 135 -1.39 -22.67 -24.96
CA TYR A 135 -2.38 -21.70 -24.46
C TYR A 135 -3.82 -22.12 -24.75
N GLY A 136 -4.08 -22.78 -25.87
CA GLY A 136 -5.37 -23.42 -26.13
C GLY A 136 -5.67 -24.54 -25.12
N ILE A 137 -4.67 -25.33 -24.73
CA ILE A 137 -4.81 -26.34 -23.66
C ILE A 137 -5.13 -25.67 -22.32
N GLN A 138 -4.47 -24.56 -21.95
CA GLN A 138 -4.78 -23.84 -20.72
C GLN A 138 -6.20 -23.27 -20.71
N THR A 139 -6.69 -22.84 -21.88
CA THR A 139 -8.10 -22.43 -22.01
C THR A 139 -9.05 -23.62 -21.83
N LEU A 140 -8.75 -24.78 -22.41
CA LEU A 140 -9.52 -26.00 -22.17
C LEU A 140 -9.50 -26.40 -20.70
N ARG A 141 -8.36 -26.27 -20.02
CA ARG A 141 -8.22 -26.54 -18.59
C ARG A 141 -9.16 -25.65 -17.77
N GLN A 142 -9.17 -24.35 -18.01
CA GLN A 142 -10.06 -23.43 -17.32
C GLN A 142 -11.55 -23.76 -17.54
N LEU A 143 -11.94 -24.18 -18.75
CA LEU A 143 -13.31 -24.64 -19.05
C LEU A 143 -13.67 -25.91 -18.26
N ILE A 144 -12.78 -26.89 -18.20
CA ILE A 144 -13.00 -28.16 -17.51
C ILE A 144 -13.04 -27.97 -15.98
N GLU A 145 -12.19 -27.08 -15.43
CA GLU A 145 -12.16 -26.75 -14.01
C GLU A 145 -13.32 -25.83 -13.58
N SER A 146 -14.04 -25.23 -14.52
CA SER A 146 -15.15 -24.31 -14.24
C SER A 146 -16.47 -25.05 -13.94
N PRO A 147 -17.42 -24.39 -13.24
CA PRO A 147 -18.75 -24.96 -12.99
C PRO A 147 -19.52 -25.36 -14.26
N ILE A 148 -19.19 -24.81 -15.42
CA ILE A 148 -19.86 -25.15 -16.69
C ILE A 148 -19.66 -26.61 -17.08
N ALA A 149 -18.57 -27.24 -16.65
CA ALA A 149 -18.26 -28.65 -16.91
C ALA A 149 -18.66 -29.58 -15.77
N ALA A 150 -19.39 -29.10 -14.75
CA ALA A 150 -19.74 -29.90 -13.55
C ALA A 150 -20.52 -31.19 -13.93
N GLU A 151 -21.33 -31.15 -14.97
CA GLU A 151 -22.10 -32.29 -15.49
C GLU A 151 -21.35 -33.08 -16.58
N LYS A 152 -20.06 -32.88 -16.74
CA LYS A 152 -19.26 -33.48 -17.82
C LYS A 152 -19.75 -33.12 -19.23
N GLN A 153 -20.34 -31.95 -19.38
CA GLN A 153 -20.80 -31.41 -20.67
C GLN A 153 -20.15 -30.05 -20.92
N LEU A 154 -19.73 -29.84 -22.18
CA LEU A 154 -19.18 -28.57 -22.63
C LEU A 154 -20.10 -27.97 -23.72
N PRO A 155 -20.40 -26.67 -23.66
CA PRO A 155 -21.16 -26.05 -24.76
C PRO A 155 -20.32 -26.05 -26.05
N TYR A 156 -20.98 -26.10 -27.19
CA TYR A 156 -20.27 -25.85 -28.44
C TYR A 156 -19.76 -24.42 -28.44
N LEU A 157 -18.50 -24.23 -28.81
CA LEU A 157 -17.87 -22.92 -28.85
C LEU A 157 -16.76 -22.82 -29.88
N ASP A 158 -16.52 -21.60 -30.32
CA ASP A 158 -15.38 -21.21 -31.13
C ASP A 158 -14.61 -20.08 -30.44
N ILE A 159 -13.32 -20.28 -30.27
CA ILE A 159 -12.36 -19.27 -29.79
C ILE A 159 -11.32 -19.03 -30.87
N ASN A 160 -11.02 -17.76 -31.15
CA ASN A 160 -9.86 -17.36 -31.94
C ASN A 160 -9.14 -16.25 -31.16
N ASP A 161 -7.95 -16.54 -30.70
CA ASP A 161 -7.29 -15.77 -29.66
C ASP A 161 -5.79 -15.63 -29.87
N TYR A 162 -5.20 -14.56 -29.33
CA TYR A 162 -3.78 -14.21 -29.51
C TYR A 162 -3.38 -13.15 -28.48
N PRO A 163 -2.07 -13.05 -28.11
CA PRO A 163 -1.62 -11.96 -27.23
C PRO A 163 -1.44 -10.64 -27.99
N ASP A 164 -1.83 -9.52 -27.35
CA ASP A 164 -1.57 -8.18 -27.91
C ASP A 164 -0.09 -7.80 -27.73
N LEU A 165 0.52 -8.14 -26.58
CA LEU A 165 1.93 -7.86 -26.33
C LEU A 165 2.80 -9.13 -26.47
N PRO A 166 3.99 -9.02 -27.12
CA PRO A 166 4.89 -10.15 -27.27
C PRO A 166 5.54 -10.60 -25.96
N ASN A 167 5.86 -9.68 -25.05
CA ASN A 167 6.48 -9.98 -23.74
C ASN A 167 5.50 -9.61 -22.63
N ARG A 168 5.14 -10.59 -21.80
CA ARG A 168 4.10 -10.48 -20.77
C ARG A 168 4.55 -11.27 -19.54
N GLY A 169 4.77 -10.61 -18.44
CA GLY A 169 5.26 -11.39 -17.31
C GLY A 169 5.60 -10.61 -16.05
N VAL A 170 6.61 -11.10 -15.39
CA VAL A 170 7.02 -10.66 -14.07
C VAL A 170 8.53 -10.44 -14.02
N VAL A 171 8.95 -9.41 -13.32
CA VAL A 171 10.32 -9.22 -12.90
C VAL A 171 10.40 -9.37 -11.38
N GLU A 172 11.12 -10.37 -10.88
CA GLU A 172 11.52 -10.47 -9.48
C GLU A 172 12.67 -9.49 -9.25
N GLY A 173 12.32 -8.20 -9.10
CA GLY A 173 13.27 -7.09 -9.06
C GLY A 173 13.16 -6.22 -7.81
N PHE A 174 12.36 -6.62 -6.82
CA PHE A 174 12.15 -5.92 -5.56
C PHE A 174 13.33 -6.14 -4.59
N TYR A 175 13.45 -5.22 -3.62
CA TYR A 175 14.34 -5.35 -2.47
C TYR A 175 13.62 -6.08 -1.32
N GLY A 176 14.36 -6.88 -0.54
CA GLY A 176 13.86 -7.55 0.67
C GLY A 176 13.97 -9.05 0.66
N THR A 177 12.97 -9.72 1.24
CA THR A 177 13.00 -11.18 1.38
C THR A 177 12.79 -11.85 0.03
N LEU A 178 13.81 -12.60 -0.42
CA LEU A 178 13.73 -13.38 -1.65
C LEU A 178 12.59 -14.40 -1.58
N TRP A 179 11.91 -14.63 -2.68
CA TRP A 179 10.95 -15.71 -2.76
C TRP A 179 11.60 -17.06 -2.52
N SER A 180 10.91 -17.92 -1.79
CA SER A 180 11.34 -19.30 -1.66
C SER A 180 11.28 -20.02 -3.03
N HIS A 181 12.05 -21.08 -3.18
CA HIS A 181 12.00 -21.92 -4.39
C HIS A 181 10.57 -22.42 -4.66
N GLN A 182 9.85 -22.80 -3.61
CA GLN A 182 8.46 -23.28 -3.72
C GLN A 182 7.51 -22.19 -4.24
N VAL A 183 7.63 -20.94 -3.76
CA VAL A 183 6.84 -19.81 -4.23
C VAL A 183 7.13 -19.54 -5.71
N ARG A 184 8.42 -19.54 -6.12
CA ARG A 184 8.80 -19.37 -7.52
C ARG A 184 8.19 -20.44 -8.41
N MET A 185 8.23 -21.71 -7.99
CA MET A 185 7.61 -22.82 -8.73
C MET A 185 6.11 -22.64 -8.88
N SER A 186 5.42 -22.25 -7.80
CA SER A 186 3.99 -21.94 -7.78
C SER A 186 3.62 -20.78 -8.71
N LEU A 187 4.47 -19.74 -8.76
CA LEU A 187 4.27 -18.59 -9.65
C LEU A 187 4.49 -18.97 -11.12
N ILE A 188 5.51 -19.81 -11.44
CA ILE A 188 5.75 -20.27 -12.81
C ILE A 188 4.57 -21.07 -13.34
N ASP A 189 3.97 -21.94 -12.53
CA ASP A 189 2.75 -22.67 -12.90
C ASP A 189 1.57 -21.71 -13.14
N PHE A 190 1.44 -20.66 -12.30
CA PHE A 190 0.46 -19.59 -12.48
C PHE A 190 0.70 -18.83 -13.80
N TYR A 191 1.94 -18.49 -14.13
CA TYR A 191 2.26 -17.79 -15.39
C TYR A 191 1.84 -18.62 -16.60
N GLY A 192 2.15 -19.92 -16.62
CA GLY A 192 1.74 -20.82 -17.69
C GLY A 192 0.21 -20.91 -17.82
N LYS A 193 -0.52 -21.10 -16.70
CA LYS A 193 -1.97 -21.19 -16.67
C LYS A 193 -2.64 -19.94 -17.26
N PHE A 194 -2.11 -18.74 -16.94
CA PHE A 194 -2.66 -17.45 -17.39
C PHE A 194 -1.92 -16.82 -18.56
N LYS A 195 -1.18 -17.63 -19.33
CA LYS A 195 -0.58 -17.25 -20.62
C LYS A 195 0.43 -16.10 -20.56
N MET A 196 1.04 -15.87 -19.40
CA MET A 196 2.24 -15.05 -19.27
C MET A 196 3.43 -15.85 -19.81
N ASN A 197 4.38 -15.17 -20.44
CA ASN A 197 5.50 -15.83 -21.11
C ASN A 197 6.88 -15.38 -20.66
N THR A 198 6.97 -14.54 -19.63
CA THR A 198 8.27 -14.02 -19.17
C THR A 198 8.36 -14.08 -17.65
N TYR A 199 9.39 -14.74 -17.14
CA TYR A 199 9.82 -14.62 -15.75
C TYR A 199 11.26 -14.12 -15.72
N LEU A 200 11.44 -12.88 -15.29
CA LEU A 200 12.73 -12.25 -15.19
C LEU A 200 13.25 -12.37 -13.76
N TYR A 201 14.31 -13.15 -13.59
CA TYR A 201 15.00 -13.40 -12.34
C TYR A 201 16.10 -12.35 -12.13
N GLY A 202 15.88 -11.40 -11.23
CA GLY A 202 16.82 -10.34 -10.92
C GLY A 202 16.62 -9.78 -9.49
N PRO A 203 16.47 -10.67 -8.45
CA PRO A 203 16.22 -10.21 -7.10
C PRO A 203 17.42 -9.45 -6.54
N LYS A 204 17.20 -8.21 -6.08
CA LYS A 204 18.25 -7.28 -5.66
C LYS A 204 19.15 -7.82 -4.53
N ASP A 205 18.58 -8.61 -3.64
CA ASP A 205 19.30 -9.20 -2.50
C ASP A 205 19.95 -10.57 -2.81
N ASP A 206 19.97 -11.00 -4.08
CA ASP A 206 20.78 -12.14 -4.52
C ASP A 206 22.25 -11.70 -4.75
N PRO A 207 23.19 -12.13 -3.91
CA PRO A 207 24.58 -11.66 -3.98
C PRO A 207 25.33 -12.15 -5.23
N PHE A 208 24.81 -13.15 -5.95
CA PHE A 208 25.41 -13.69 -7.19
C PHE A 208 24.81 -13.08 -8.46
N HIS A 209 23.71 -12.37 -8.32
CA HIS A 209 23.13 -11.51 -9.34
C HIS A 209 23.81 -10.13 -9.35
N SER A 210 24.19 -9.61 -8.19
CA SER A 210 24.72 -8.26 -7.99
C SER A 210 26.10 -8.24 -7.28
N CYS A 211 26.58 -7.04 -6.98
CA CYS A 211 27.77 -6.83 -6.17
C CYS A 211 27.62 -7.48 -4.77
N PRO A 212 28.67 -8.09 -4.20
CA PRO A 212 30.03 -8.17 -4.74
C PRO A 212 30.30 -9.42 -5.60
N ASN A 213 29.40 -10.40 -5.63
CA ASN A 213 29.70 -11.74 -6.10
C ASN A 213 29.20 -12.04 -7.54
N TRP A 214 28.77 -11.04 -8.30
CA TRP A 214 28.30 -11.27 -9.68
C TRP A 214 29.35 -11.92 -10.59
N ARG A 215 30.64 -11.78 -10.26
CA ARG A 215 31.77 -12.39 -10.99
C ARG A 215 31.91 -13.88 -10.71
N LEU A 216 31.29 -14.40 -9.66
CA LEU A 216 31.43 -15.78 -9.20
C LEU A 216 30.30 -16.66 -9.74
N PRO A 217 30.54 -17.98 -9.94
CA PRO A 217 29.45 -18.91 -10.20
C PRO A 217 28.53 -19.01 -8.99
N TYR A 218 27.28 -19.42 -9.23
CA TYR A 218 26.39 -19.80 -8.13
C TYR A 218 26.92 -21.04 -7.40
N PRO A 219 26.76 -21.13 -6.07
CA PRO A 219 26.98 -22.38 -5.35
C PRO A 219 26.11 -23.51 -5.90
N GLU A 220 26.52 -24.75 -5.70
CA GLU A 220 25.88 -25.92 -6.33
C GLU A 220 24.38 -26.02 -6.09
N LYS A 221 23.95 -25.79 -4.85
CA LYS A 221 22.51 -25.84 -4.49
C LYS A 221 21.70 -24.77 -5.21
N GLU A 222 22.17 -23.52 -5.22
CA GLU A 222 21.52 -22.40 -5.89
C GLU A 222 21.53 -22.61 -7.42
N ALA A 223 22.62 -23.10 -7.99
CA ALA A 223 22.70 -23.47 -9.40
C ALA A 223 21.68 -24.58 -9.76
N GLN A 224 21.53 -25.59 -8.91
CA GLN A 224 20.51 -26.62 -9.09
C GLN A 224 19.10 -26.04 -9.01
N ASN A 225 18.82 -25.17 -8.04
CA ASN A 225 17.52 -24.45 -7.95
C ASN A 225 17.22 -23.68 -9.23
N ILE A 226 18.18 -22.91 -9.75
CA ILE A 226 18.02 -22.15 -11.01
C ILE A 226 17.72 -23.11 -12.18
N LYS A 227 18.44 -24.22 -12.28
CA LYS A 227 18.18 -25.23 -13.30
C LYS A 227 16.76 -25.79 -13.23
N GLU A 228 16.24 -26.03 -12.05
CA GLU A 228 14.85 -26.47 -11.83
C GLU A 228 13.84 -25.40 -12.25
N LEU A 229 14.09 -24.11 -11.95
CA LEU A 229 13.25 -22.99 -12.40
C LEU A 229 13.24 -22.88 -13.93
N VAL A 230 14.40 -22.98 -14.58
CA VAL A 230 14.53 -23.02 -16.05
C VAL A 230 13.68 -24.14 -16.64
N GLN A 231 13.75 -25.35 -16.05
CA GLN A 231 12.96 -26.49 -16.49
C GLN A 231 11.45 -26.30 -16.27
N ALA A 232 11.07 -25.72 -15.14
CA ALA A 232 9.67 -25.39 -14.86
C ALA A 232 9.12 -24.34 -15.84
N CYS A 233 9.90 -23.30 -16.12
CA CYS A 233 9.57 -22.28 -17.12
C CYS A 233 9.38 -22.91 -18.50
N LYS A 234 10.29 -23.79 -18.91
CA LYS A 234 10.19 -24.50 -20.20
C LYS A 234 8.91 -25.34 -20.30
N ARG A 235 8.55 -26.09 -19.24
CA ARG A 235 7.28 -26.85 -19.19
C ARG A 235 6.07 -25.94 -19.33
N ASN A 236 6.10 -24.75 -18.76
CA ASN A 236 5.02 -23.77 -18.78
C ASN A 236 5.08 -22.80 -19.99
N ARG A 237 6.01 -23.01 -20.93
CA ARG A 237 6.26 -22.14 -22.10
C ARG A 237 6.51 -20.67 -21.68
N VAL A 238 7.19 -20.49 -20.55
CA VAL A 238 7.66 -19.22 -20.00
C VAL A 238 9.15 -19.08 -20.30
N ASP A 239 9.57 -17.92 -20.78
CA ASP A 239 10.97 -17.60 -21.00
C ASP A 239 11.58 -17.19 -19.65
N PHE A 240 12.58 -17.98 -19.19
CA PHE A 240 13.34 -17.66 -17.99
C PHE A 240 14.45 -16.69 -18.37
N VAL A 241 14.27 -15.42 -17.99
CA VAL A 241 15.28 -14.37 -18.22
C VAL A 241 16.12 -14.22 -16.96
N TRP A 242 17.41 -14.53 -17.07
CA TRP A 242 18.33 -14.30 -15.95
C TRP A 242 18.98 -12.93 -16.08
N ALA A 243 18.89 -12.12 -15.03
CA ALA A 243 19.49 -10.79 -14.99
C ALA A 243 20.79 -10.77 -14.19
N ILE A 244 21.69 -9.85 -14.54
CA ILE A 244 22.89 -9.50 -13.78
C ILE A 244 22.91 -8.00 -13.53
N HIS A 245 23.38 -7.60 -12.35
CA HIS A 245 23.46 -6.19 -11.91
C HIS A 245 24.90 -5.82 -11.51
N PRO A 246 25.81 -5.63 -12.49
CA PRO A 246 27.24 -5.42 -12.25
C PRO A 246 27.60 -3.94 -11.98
N GLY A 247 26.67 -3.01 -12.20
CA GLY A 247 26.95 -1.59 -12.35
C GLY A 247 27.56 -0.90 -11.14
N GLN A 248 27.38 -1.42 -9.94
CA GLN A 248 27.87 -0.80 -8.71
C GLN A 248 29.41 -0.82 -8.60
N ASP A 249 30.05 -1.88 -9.14
CA ASP A 249 31.50 -2.07 -8.98
C ASP A 249 32.23 -2.53 -10.26
N ILE A 250 31.54 -2.46 -11.40
CA ILE A 250 32.13 -2.84 -12.70
C ILE A 250 33.34 -1.95 -13.03
N LYS A 251 34.43 -2.60 -13.39
CA LYS A 251 35.61 -1.96 -13.98
C LYS A 251 35.55 -2.12 -15.49
N TRP A 252 35.53 -1.02 -16.20
CA TRP A 252 35.41 -1.06 -17.68
C TRP A 252 36.70 -1.54 -18.33
N ASN A 253 37.09 -2.77 -18.06
CA ASN A 253 38.31 -3.44 -18.53
C ASN A 253 38.00 -4.84 -19.06
N GLU A 254 38.99 -5.46 -19.67
CA GLU A 254 38.85 -6.79 -20.29
C GLU A 254 38.62 -7.91 -19.26
N GLU A 255 39.15 -7.76 -18.05
CA GLU A 255 38.96 -8.73 -16.97
C GLU A 255 37.49 -8.84 -16.56
N ASP A 256 36.82 -7.72 -16.31
CA ASP A 256 35.42 -7.73 -15.96
C ASP A 256 34.50 -8.10 -17.11
N TYR A 257 34.88 -7.72 -18.33
CA TYR A 257 34.18 -8.22 -19.52
C TYR A 257 34.23 -9.75 -19.60
N GLN A 258 35.41 -10.33 -19.40
CA GLN A 258 35.56 -11.79 -19.41
C GLN A 258 34.80 -12.46 -18.25
N ASN A 259 34.76 -11.83 -17.08
CA ASN A 259 33.96 -12.31 -15.95
C ASN A 259 32.46 -12.35 -16.31
N LEU A 260 31.95 -11.34 -17.01
CA LEU A 260 30.57 -11.33 -17.52
C LEU A 260 30.30 -12.46 -18.51
N VAL A 261 31.17 -12.62 -19.50
CA VAL A 261 31.05 -13.69 -20.50
C VAL A 261 31.08 -15.06 -19.82
N ASN A 262 32.01 -15.28 -18.88
CA ASN A 262 32.08 -16.52 -18.10
C ASN A 262 30.77 -16.75 -17.32
N LYS A 263 30.25 -15.73 -16.64
CA LYS A 263 28.99 -15.84 -15.89
C LYS A 263 27.82 -16.20 -16.82
N PHE A 264 27.74 -15.56 -17.99
CA PHE A 264 26.72 -15.88 -18.99
C PHE A 264 26.84 -17.32 -19.51
N ASN A 265 28.06 -17.80 -19.74
CA ASN A 265 28.28 -19.18 -20.14
C ASN A 265 27.83 -20.17 -19.04
N TRP A 266 28.15 -19.93 -17.77
CA TRP A 266 27.64 -20.76 -16.66
C TRP A 266 26.12 -20.82 -16.63
N MET A 267 25.47 -19.67 -16.79
CA MET A 267 23.99 -19.63 -16.80
C MET A 267 23.41 -20.32 -18.05
N TYR A 268 24.09 -20.16 -19.22
CA TYR A 268 23.72 -20.87 -20.45
C TYR A 268 23.80 -22.39 -20.27
N ASP A 269 24.82 -22.88 -19.58
CA ASP A 269 25.01 -24.32 -19.28
C ASP A 269 23.94 -24.86 -18.34
N LEU A 270 23.36 -24.01 -17.47
CA LEU A 270 22.17 -24.31 -16.65
C LEU A 270 20.86 -24.33 -17.47
N GLY A 271 20.91 -23.93 -18.72
CA GLY A 271 19.76 -23.93 -19.65
C GLY A 271 19.12 -22.57 -19.91
N VAL A 272 19.67 -21.50 -19.36
CA VAL A 272 19.20 -20.13 -19.62
C VAL A 272 19.42 -19.75 -21.08
N ARG A 273 18.43 -19.09 -21.70
CA ARG A 273 18.51 -18.62 -23.10
C ARG A 273 18.14 -17.14 -23.25
N ASP A 274 17.69 -16.51 -22.20
CA ASP A 274 17.31 -15.11 -22.16
C ASP A 274 18.06 -14.40 -21.04
N PHE A 275 18.68 -13.26 -21.35
CA PHE A 275 19.58 -12.55 -20.45
C PHE A 275 19.24 -11.08 -20.36
N ALA A 276 19.38 -10.50 -19.14
CA ALA A 276 19.25 -9.08 -18.90
C ALA A 276 20.46 -8.53 -18.14
N ILE A 277 20.72 -7.24 -18.32
CA ILE A 277 21.75 -6.51 -17.58
C ILE A 277 21.10 -5.27 -16.97
N PHE A 278 21.29 -5.10 -15.67
CA PHE A 278 20.72 -4.00 -14.91
C PHE A 278 21.77 -2.97 -14.51
N PHE A 279 21.46 -1.70 -14.72
CA PHE A 279 22.26 -0.54 -14.33
C PHE A 279 21.42 0.47 -13.52
N ASP A 280 20.26 0.04 -13.00
CA ASP A 280 19.40 0.84 -12.13
C ASP A 280 20.00 0.94 -10.72
N ASP A 281 19.66 1.99 -10.01
CA ASP A 281 20.01 2.27 -8.61
C ASP A 281 21.52 2.24 -8.30
N ILE A 282 22.34 2.67 -9.24
CA ILE A 282 23.81 2.72 -9.11
C ILE A 282 24.33 4.15 -9.15
N SER A 283 25.59 4.31 -8.78
CA SER A 283 26.33 5.58 -8.86
C SER A 283 27.75 5.36 -9.41
N GLY A 284 28.43 6.46 -9.68
CA GLY A 284 29.84 6.44 -10.13
C GLY A 284 30.04 6.01 -11.58
N GLU A 285 31.15 5.35 -11.86
CA GLU A 285 31.60 4.99 -13.24
C GLU A 285 30.65 4.02 -13.95
N GLY A 286 29.89 3.21 -13.19
CA GLY A 286 28.90 2.27 -13.74
C GLY A 286 27.77 2.96 -14.50
N THR A 287 27.49 4.24 -14.23
CA THR A 287 26.40 5.02 -14.84
C THR A 287 26.70 5.53 -16.25
N ASN A 288 27.92 5.33 -16.77
CA ASN A 288 28.32 5.86 -18.06
C ASN A 288 27.58 5.18 -19.24
N PRO A 289 26.65 5.88 -19.91
CA PRO A 289 25.78 5.27 -20.92
C PRO A 289 26.52 4.81 -22.18
N LEU A 290 27.66 5.44 -22.56
CA LEU A 290 28.48 5.01 -23.69
C LEU A 290 29.12 3.66 -23.39
N LYS A 291 29.72 3.51 -22.21
CA LYS A 291 30.34 2.23 -21.78
C LYS A 291 29.29 1.13 -21.62
N GLN A 292 28.10 1.46 -21.12
CA GLN A 292 26.97 0.52 -21.05
C GLN A 292 26.56 0.05 -22.44
N THR A 293 26.40 0.95 -23.42
CA THR A 293 26.02 0.58 -24.79
C THR A 293 27.13 -0.20 -25.52
N GLU A 294 28.40 0.15 -25.33
CA GLU A 294 29.54 -0.61 -25.86
C GLU A 294 29.57 -2.03 -25.32
N LEU A 295 29.42 -2.23 -24.02
CA LEU A 295 29.35 -3.53 -23.37
C LEU A 295 28.22 -4.38 -23.93
N LEU A 296 27.01 -3.81 -24.01
CA LEU A 296 25.82 -4.52 -24.48
C LEU A 296 25.92 -4.92 -25.94
N ASN A 297 26.48 -4.07 -26.79
CA ASN A 297 26.70 -4.36 -28.19
C ASN A 297 27.76 -5.46 -28.35
N ARG A 298 28.86 -5.39 -27.61
CA ARG A 298 29.92 -6.40 -27.64
C ARG A 298 29.39 -7.77 -27.17
N LEU A 299 28.62 -7.82 -26.08
CA LEU A 299 27.98 -9.06 -25.63
C LEU A 299 26.97 -9.60 -26.65
N THR A 300 26.26 -8.74 -27.36
CA THR A 300 25.38 -9.17 -28.44
C THR A 300 26.17 -9.90 -29.54
N ASP A 301 27.35 -9.39 -29.94
CA ASP A 301 28.18 -10.01 -30.98
C ASP A 301 28.89 -11.24 -30.45
N ASP A 302 29.59 -11.14 -29.32
CA ASP A 302 30.51 -12.18 -28.81
C ASP A 302 29.76 -13.32 -28.10
N PHE A 303 28.56 -13.11 -27.59
CA PHE A 303 27.79 -14.13 -26.86
C PHE A 303 26.46 -14.45 -27.55
N VAL A 304 25.54 -13.48 -27.72
CA VAL A 304 24.20 -13.77 -28.24
C VAL A 304 24.25 -14.37 -29.65
N LYS A 305 24.93 -13.70 -30.58
CA LYS A 305 25.08 -14.19 -31.97
C LYS A 305 25.95 -15.44 -32.07
N ALA A 306 26.96 -15.52 -31.23
CA ALA A 306 27.88 -16.69 -31.24
C ALA A 306 27.20 -17.99 -30.78
N LYS A 307 26.25 -17.91 -29.81
CA LYS A 307 25.46 -19.05 -29.35
C LYS A 307 24.35 -19.42 -30.35
N GLY A 308 23.74 -18.45 -31.00
CA GLY A 308 22.72 -18.64 -32.05
C GLY A 308 21.32 -19.06 -31.56
N ASP A 309 21.21 -19.54 -30.32
CA ASP A 309 19.93 -19.90 -29.67
C ASP A 309 19.61 -19.05 -28.40
N VAL A 310 20.34 -17.95 -28.23
CA VAL A 310 20.11 -16.95 -27.16
C VAL A 310 19.32 -15.80 -27.74
N SER A 311 18.28 -15.39 -26.99
CA SER A 311 17.43 -14.24 -27.35
C SER A 311 18.20 -12.91 -27.26
N PRO A 312 17.75 -11.84 -27.95
CA PRO A 312 18.31 -10.51 -27.79
C PRO A 312 18.28 -10.06 -26.32
N LEU A 313 19.31 -9.37 -25.88
CA LEU A 313 19.47 -8.90 -24.51
C LEU A 313 18.35 -7.93 -24.10
N THR A 314 18.14 -7.83 -22.80
CA THR A 314 17.31 -6.79 -22.17
C THR A 314 18.18 -5.96 -21.24
N VAL A 315 17.97 -4.64 -21.19
CA VAL A 315 18.72 -3.75 -20.31
C VAL A 315 17.78 -2.87 -19.48
N CYS A 316 18.09 -2.71 -18.20
CA CYS A 316 17.57 -1.62 -17.39
C CYS A 316 18.62 -0.51 -17.35
N PRO A 317 18.39 0.66 -17.95
CA PRO A 317 19.34 1.76 -17.93
C PRO A 317 19.37 2.40 -16.52
N THR A 318 20.44 3.14 -16.22
CA THR A 318 20.50 3.95 -14.99
C THR A 318 19.38 4.98 -14.94
N ASP A 319 19.10 5.65 -16.04
CA ASP A 319 18.00 6.60 -16.17
C ASP A 319 16.70 5.88 -16.58
N TYR A 320 16.20 5.00 -15.73
CA TYR A 320 15.01 4.18 -16.01
C TYR A 320 13.66 4.89 -15.75
N SER A 321 13.69 6.13 -15.21
CA SER A 321 12.51 6.95 -14.88
C SER A 321 12.71 8.40 -15.33
N LYS A 322 11.65 9.05 -15.79
CA LYS A 322 11.68 10.47 -16.20
C LYS A 322 12.01 11.42 -15.04
N LEU A 323 11.79 10.98 -13.79
CA LEU A 323 12.01 11.78 -12.59
C LEU A 323 13.44 12.37 -12.53
N TRP A 324 14.44 11.60 -12.97
CA TRP A 324 15.86 12.02 -12.95
C TRP A 324 16.58 11.87 -14.28
N ALA A 325 15.91 11.33 -15.29
CA ALA A 325 16.50 11.19 -16.60
C ALA A 325 16.78 12.56 -17.24
N ASN A 326 17.98 12.71 -17.82
CA ASN A 326 18.31 13.87 -18.60
C ASN A 326 17.51 13.88 -19.92
N PRO A 327 16.60 14.84 -20.14
CA PRO A 327 15.72 14.85 -21.31
C PRO A 327 16.39 15.33 -22.60
N THR A 328 17.64 15.78 -22.54
CA THR A 328 18.32 16.37 -23.71
C THR A 328 18.76 15.30 -24.71
N PRO A 329 19.06 15.69 -25.96
CA PRO A 329 19.64 14.80 -26.98
C PRO A 329 21.01 14.21 -26.59
N GLN A 330 21.70 14.82 -25.64
CA GLN A 330 22.98 14.36 -25.09
C GLN A 330 22.79 13.50 -23.81
N GLY A 331 21.57 13.32 -23.37
CA GLY A 331 21.24 12.49 -22.21
C GLY A 331 21.49 11.00 -22.48
N SER A 332 21.58 10.22 -21.40
CA SER A 332 21.86 8.78 -21.45
C SER A 332 20.88 8.00 -22.34
N LEU A 333 19.60 8.31 -22.28
CA LEU A 333 18.55 7.64 -23.06
C LEU A 333 18.69 7.94 -24.57
N ALA A 334 19.10 9.16 -24.96
CA ALA A 334 19.38 9.48 -26.35
C ALA A 334 20.63 8.75 -26.86
N ILE A 335 21.63 8.53 -26.00
CA ILE A 335 22.82 7.71 -26.34
C ILE A 335 22.41 6.27 -26.59
N TYR A 336 21.53 5.70 -25.73
CA TYR A 336 20.95 4.38 -25.97
C TYR A 336 20.23 4.31 -27.32
N GLY A 337 19.42 5.30 -27.66
CA GLY A 337 18.70 5.38 -28.94
C GLY A 337 19.61 5.46 -30.17
N ASN A 338 20.78 6.06 -30.03
CA ASN A 338 21.72 6.28 -31.13
C ASN A 338 22.75 5.15 -31.29
N SER A 339 23.17 4.51 -30.19
CA SER A 339 24.35 3.65 -30.16
C SER A 339 24.05 2.19 -29.81
N LEU A 340 22.92 1.89 -29.16
CA LEU A 340 22.58 0.56 -28.75
C LEU A 340 22.03 -0.28 -29.93
N ASN A 341 22.46 -1.55 -30.01
CA ASN A 341 21.89 -2.50 -30.97
C ASN A 341 20.36 -2.47 -30.93
N PRO A 342 19.68 -2.35 -32.11
CA PRO A 342 18.21 -2.16 -32.16
C PRO A 342 17.40 -3.33 -31.59
N ASP A 343 17.96 -4.54 -31.56
CA ASP A 343 17.27 -5.73 -31.04
C ASP A 343 17.23 -5.78 -29.51
N ILE A 344 18.08 -5.00 -28.82
CA ILE A 344 18.13 -4.97 -27.35
C ILE A 344 16.90 -4.21 -26.80
N LYS A 345 16.16 -4.88 -25.91
CA LYS A 345 15.01 -4.27 -25.22
C LYS A 345 15.48 -3.36 -24.09
N VAL A 346 14.84 -2.21 -23.92
CA VAL A 346 15.20 -1.21 -22.90
C VAL A 346 14.04 -1.00 -21.94
N PHE A 347 14.28 -1.21 -20.65
CA PHE A 347 13.29 -1.00 -19.61
C PHE A 347 12.99 0.48 -19.35
N TRP A 348 11.76 0.73 -18.93
CA TRP A 348 11.25 2.02 -18.52
C TRP A 348 10.19 1.86 -17.43
N THR A 349 10.23 2.68 -16.36
CA THR A 349 9.25 2.60 -15.26
C THR A 349 8.20 3.72 -15.33
N GLY A 350 8.37 4.71 -16.20
CA GLY A 350 7.43 5.80 -16.37
C GLY A 350 7.94 7.15 -15.85
N ASP A 351 7.01 8.05 -15.55
CA ASP A 351 7.35 9.41 -15.13
C ASP A 351 8.01 9.46 -13.74
N VAL A 352 7.70 8.51 -12.88
CA VAL A 352 8.34 8.25 -11.58
C VAL A 352 8.62 6.76 -11.42
N VAL A 353 9.24 6.34 -10.31
CA VAL A 353 9.57 4.92 -10.07
C VAL A 353 8.32 4.05 -10.04
N CYS A 354 7.29 4.47 -9.31
CA CYS A 354 5.99 3.83 -9.26
C CYS A 354 4.99 4.68 -10.07
N SER A 355 4.85 4.38 -11.35
CA SER A 355 4.08 5.18 -12.31
C SER A 355 3.12 4.34 -13.12
N ASP A 356 1.98 4.93 -13.47
CA ASP A 356 1.03 4.31 -14.38
C ASP A 356 1.57 4.31 -15.81
N LEU A 357 1.18 3.30 -16.57
CA LEU A 357 1.51 3.13 -17.97
C LEU A 357 0.56 3.97 -18.82
N THR A 358 1.07 5.06 -19.40
CA THR A 358 0.29 5.98 -20.23
C THR A 358 0.91 6.18 -21.60
N PRO A 359 0.11 6.60 -22.62
CA PRO A 359 0.63 6.94 -23.94
C PRO A 359 1.72 8.02 -23.90
N GLU A 360 1.55 9.03 -23.04
CA GLU A 360 2.46 10.16 -22.95
C GLU A 360 3.85 9.75 -22.46
N THR A 361 3.91 8.89 -21.43
CA THR A 361 5.19 8.38 -20.92
C THR A 361 5.87 7.50 -21.96
N MET A 362 5.10 6.71 -22.72
CA MET A 362 5.65 5.86 -23.78
C MET A 362 6.15 6.66 -24.98
N GLU A 363 5.44 7.69 -25.40
CA GLU A 363 5.91 8.61 -26.44
C GLU A 363 7.21 9.32 -26.02
N TRP A 364 7.26 9.77 -24.75
CA TRP A 364 8.43 10.43 -24.20
C TRP A 364 9.68 9.55 -24.27
N ILE A 365 9.60 8.30 -23.81
CA ILE A 365 10.76 7.39 -23.82
C ILE A 365 11.08 6.89 -25.22
N ASN A 366 10.09 6.45 -26.00
CA ASN A 366 10.28 5.86 -27.32
C ASN A 366 10.98 6.84 -28.29
N SER A 367 10.65 8.15 -28.22
CA SER A 367 11.33 9.17 -29.02
C SER A 367 12.83 9.26 -28.72
N ARG A 368 13.27 8.94 -27.51
CA ARG A 368 14.68 8.98 -27.08
C ARG A 368 15.43 7.72 -27.39
N ILE A 369 14.87 6.56 -27.01
CA ILE A 369 15.53 5.26 -27.25
C ILE A 369 15.30 4.71 -28.67
N LYS A 370 14.46 5.38 -29.49
CA LYS A 370 14.14 5.06 -30.91
C LYS A 370 13.59 3.65 -31.14
N ARG A 371 12.86 3.14 -30.15
CA ARG A 371 12.18 1.84 -30.18
C ARG A 371 11.07 1.80 -29.15
N PRO A 372 10.07 0.88 -29.25
CA PRO A 372 9.11 0.66 -28.18
C PRO A 372 9.84 0.20 -26.92
N ALA A 373 9.63 0.90 -25.80
CA ALA A 373 10.23 0.53 -24.52
C ALA A 373 9.58 -0.72 -23.95
N TYR A 374 10.32 -1.43 -23.11
CA TYR A 374 9.80 -2.53 -22.29
C TYR A 374 9.38 -1.94 -20.95
N TYR A 375 8.07 -2.00 -20.61
CA TYR A 375 7.59 -1.36 -19.41
C TYR A 375 7.83 -2.24 -18.18
N TRP A 376 8.67 -1.77 -17.26
CA TRP A 376 8.84 -2.33 -15.93
C TRP A 376 7.87 -1.63 -14.99
N TRP A 377 6.75 -2.27 -14.70
CA TRP A 377 5.73 -1.68 -13.87
C TRP A 377 5.93 -2.02 -12.40
N ASN A 378 6.28 -1.02 -11.59
CA ASN A 378 6.47 -1.16 -10.15
C ASN A 378 5.12 -1.22 -9.42
N TYR A 379 4.34 -2.25 -9.72
CA TYR A 379 3.07 -2.63 -9.11
C TYR A 379 2.92 -4.16 -9.19
N PRO A 380 2.51 -4.86 -8.09
CA PRO A 380 2.13 -4.37 -6.77
C PRO A 380 3.28 -4.28 -5.75
N VAL A 381 4.51 -4.02 -6.18
CA VAL A 381 5.67 -3.94 -5.27
C VAL A 381 5.41 -3.03 -4.06
N THR A 382 5.86 -3.48 -2.88
CA THR A 382 5.76 -2.74 -1.61
C THR A 382 7.09 -2.70 -0.84
N ASP A 383 8.22 -2.88 -1.51
CA ASP A 383 9.54 -2.89 -0.89
C ASP A 383 9.93 -1.55 -0.25
N TYR A 384 9.41 -0.44 -0.78
CA TYR A 384 9.55 0.91 -0.23
C TYR A 384 8.60 1.18 0.95
N ILE A 385 7.58 0.31 1.18
CA ILE A 385 6.56 0.49 2.21
C ILE A 385 5.99 -0.88 2.65
N ARG A 386 6.81 -1.68 3.30
CA ARG A 386 6.56 -3.11 3.61
C ARG A 386 5.42 -3.39 4.58
N ASN A 387 4.93 -2.37 5.26
CA ASN A 387 3.76 -2.47 6.13
C ASN A 387 2.43 -2.49 5.38
N PHE A 388 2.45 -2.39 4.04
CA PHE A 388 1.28 -2.51 3.17
C PHE A 388 1.30 -3.80 2.36
N ILE A 389 0.11 -4.21 1.93
CA ILE A 389 -0.09 -5.28 0.97
C ILE A 389 -1.13 -4.84 -0.06
N LEU A 390 -0.76 -4.84 -1.33
CA LEU A 390 -1.62 -4.34 -2.41
C LEU A 390 -2.48 -5.46 -2.98
N GLN A 391 -3.79 -5.34 -2.81
CA GLN A 391 -4.78 -6.34 -3.23
C GLN A 391 -5.92 -5.77 -4.06
N GLY A 392 -5.91 -4.48 -4.35
CA GLY A 392 -6.95 -3.82 -5.13
C GLY A 392 -6.94 -4.15 -6.62
N PRO A 393 -7.93 -3.66 -7.38
CA PRO A 393 -7.96 -3.81 -8.83
C PRO A 393 -6.74 -3.21 -9.52
N VAL A 394 -6.32 -3.82 -10.61
CA VAL A 394 -5.15 -3.42 -11.38
C VAL A 394 -5.56 -2.37 -12.43
N TYR A 395 -5.56 -1.11 -12.04
CA TYR A 395 -5.77 0.03 -12.93
C TYR A 395 -4.52 0.92 -12.98
N GLY A 396 -4.47 1.84 -13.93
CA GLY A 396 -3.24 2.58 -14.27
C GLY A 396 -2.52 1.97 -15.47
N LEU A 397 -3.18 1.09 -16.20
CA LEU A 397 -2.72 0.51 -17.46
C LEU A 397 -3.64 1.00 -18.58
N ASP A 398 -3.13 1.86 -19.46
CA ASP A 398 -3.94 2.48 -20.52
C ASP A 398 -4.34 1.48 -21.59
N THR A 399 -5.63 1.47 -21.93
CA THR A 399 -6.22 0.50 -22.89
C THR A 399 -6.15 0.93 -24.36
N SER A 400 -5.53 2.07 -24.66
CA SER A 400 -5.30 2.53 -26.05
C SER A 400 -3.93 2.11 -26.60
N LEU A 401 -3.03 1.59 -25.77
CA LEU A 401 -1.68 1.19 -26.16
C LEU A 401 -1.69 -0.07 -27.02
N THR A 402 -0.65 -0.20 -27.83
CA THR A 402 -0.42 -1.33 -28.74
C THR A 402 1.05 -1.78 -28.66
N LYS A 403 1.38 -2.88 -29.31
CA LYS A 403 2.78 -3.37 -29.42
C LYS A 403 3.74 -2.38 -30.14
N GLU A 404 3.19 -1.43 -30.87
CA GLU A 404 3.97 -0.36 -31.53
C GLU A 404 4.38 0.71 -30.52
N ASN A 405 3.65 0.84 -29.42
CA ASN A 405 3.95 1.77 -28.34
C ASN A 405 4.83 1.14 -27.25
N VAL A 406 4.58 -0.14 -26.91
CA VAL A 406 5.25 -0.85 -25.82
C VAL A 406 5.56 -2.27 -26.27
N CYS A 407 6.83 -2.70 -26.16
CA CYS A 407 7.23 -4.05 -26.61
C CYS A 407 6.90 -5.15 -25.59
N GLY A 408 6.41 -4.81 -24.43
CA GLY A 408 6.00 -5.72 -23.37
C GLY A 408 5.81 -5.02 -22.03
N VAL A 409 5.20 -5.74 -21.10
CA VAL A 409 5.01 -5.29 -19.71
C VAL A 409 5.46 -6.41 -18.78
N VAL A 410 6.32 -6.09 -17.82
CA VAL A 410 6.62 -6.93 -16.66
C VAL A 410 6.20 -6.19 -15.39
N SER A 411 5.46 -6.89 -14.54
CA SER A 411 5.09 -6.42 -13.21
C SER A 411 6.22 -6.73 -12.23
N ASN A 412 6.61 -5.75 -11.41
CA ASN A 412 7.45 -5.97 -10.24
C ASN A 412 6.54 -6.22 -9.03
N PRO A 413 6.48 -7.44 -8.49
CA PRO A 413 5.52 -7.83 -7.46
C PRO A 413 6.03 -7.56 -6.05
N MET A 414 5.21 -7.93 -5.04
CA MET A 414 5.60 -7.89 -3.63
C MET A 414 6.55 -9.03 -3.27
N GLU A 415 7.28 -8.89 -2.17
CA GLU A 415 7.99 -10.01 -1.53
C GLU A 415 7.04 -11.16 -1.11
N HIS A 416 5.75 -10.91 -1.05
CA HIS A 416 4.64 -11.84 -0.84
C HIS A 416 4.15 -12.38 -2.19
N GLY A 417 4.78 -13.45 -2.67
CA GLY A 417 4.56 -13.96 -4.03
C GLY A 417 3.17 -14.52 -4.27
N GLU A 418 2.62 -15.25 -3.31
CA GLU A 418 1.26 -15.80 -3.43
C GLU A 418 0.20 -14.67 -3.39
N ALA A 419 0.39 -13.68 -2.53
CA ALA A 419 -0.48 -12.50 -2.46
C ALA A 419 -0.40 -11.62 -3.71
N SER A 420 0.73 -11.65 -4.43
CA SER A 420 0.89 -10.93 -5.71
C SER A 420 0.04 -11.51 -6.83
N LYS A 421 -0.39 -12.77 -6.75
CA LYS A 421 -1.15 -13.44 -7.81
C LYS A 421 -2.43 -12.72 -8.20
N LEU A 422 -3.09 -12.03 -7.26
CA LEU A 422 -4.30 -11.27 -7.56
C LEU A 422 -4.02 -10.14 -8.55
N ALA A 423 -2.97 -9.36 -8.33
CA ALA A 423 -2.53 -8.33 -9.27
C ALA A 423 -2.04 -8.93 -10.59
N LEU A 424 -1.25 -10.01 -10.52
CA LEU A 424 -0.69 -10.69 -11.70
C LEU A 424 -1.78 -11.29 -12.59
N TYR A 425 -2.93 -11.69 -12.02
CA TYR A 425 -4.11 -12.11 -12.79
C TYR A 425 -4.63 -10.98 -13.68
N GLY A 426 -4.69 -9.75 -13.17
CA GLY A 426 -5.07 -8.57 -13.93
C GLY A 426 -4.02 -8.17 -14.99
N VAL A 427 -2.73 -8.28 -14.65
CA VAL A 427 -1.63 -8.02 -15.61
C VAL A 427 -1.66 -9.01 -16.77
N ALA A 428 -1.93 -10.28 -16.49
CA ALA A 428 -2.08 -11.30 -17.54
C ALA A 428 -3.23 -10.96 -18.50
N ASP A 429 -4.37 -10.53 -17.94
CA ASP A 429 -5.56 -10.15 -18.70
C ASP A 429 -5.30 -8.92 -19.58
N TYR A 430 -4.73 -7.85 -19.00
CA TYR A 430 -4.36 -6.63 -19.71
C TYR A 430 -3.40 -6.90 -20.87
N THR A 431 -2.30 -7.57 -20.62
CA THR A 431 -1.23 -7.77 -21.61
C THR A 431 -1.61 -8.70 -22.74
N TRP A 432 -2.68 -9.49 -22.55
CA TRP A 432 -3.24 -10.37 -23.55
C TRP A 432 -4.25 -9.67 -24.45
N ASN A 433 -5.17 -8.87 -23.87
CA ASN A 433 -6.28 -8.23 -24.61
C ASN A 433 -6.49 -6.81 -24.09
N ILE A 434 -5.60 -5.91 -24.49
CA ILE A 434 -5.50 -4.54 -23.97
C ILE A 434 -6.81 -3.77 -24.15
N ALA A 435 -7.36 -3.77 -25.36
CA ALA A 435 -8.53 -2.95 -25.71
C ALA A 435 -9.83 -3.36 -24.98
N ASN A 436 -9.89 -4.60 -24.48
CA ASN A 436 -11.04 -5.12 -23.74
C ASN A 436 -10.76 -5.32 -22.25
N TYR A 437 -9.62 -4.84 -21.75
CA TYR A 437 -9.30 -4.97 -20.33
C TYR A 437 -10.24 -4.13 -19.47
N ASN A 438 -10.76 -4.75 -18.40
CA ASN A 438 -11.53 -4.08 -17.37
C ASN A 438 -10.96 -4.44 -15.99
N PRO A 439 -10.34 -3.48 -15.26
CA PRO A 439 -9.65 -3.77 -14.02
C PRO A 439 -10.54 -4.35 -12.92
N ILE A 440 -11.79 -3.87 -12.79
CA ILE A 440 -12.72 -4.34 -11.75
C ILE A 440 -13.23 -5.76 -12.11
N ASP A 441 -13.63 -5.97 -13.35
CA ASP A 441 -14.10 -7.30 -13.84
C ASP A 441 -12.98 -8.35 -13.69
N SER A 442 -11.77 -8.02 -14.11
CA SER A 442 -10.61 -8.91 -13.98
C SER A 442 -10.29 -9.23 -12.51
N TRP A 443 -10.33 -8.23 -11.63
CA TRP A 443 -10.11 -8.39 -10.20
C TRP A 443 -11.17 -9.30 -9.54
N GLU A 444 -12.46 -9.11 -9.85
CA GLU A 444 -13.55 -9.97 -9.35
C GLU A 444 -13.38 -11.43 -9.77
N ARG A 445 -12.92 -11.67 -11.02
CA ARG A 445 -12.62 -13.01 -11.51
C ARG A 445 -11.37 -13.60 -10.83
N GLY A 446 -10.35 -12.77 -10.59
CA GLY A 446 -9.14 -13.17 -9.85
C GLY A 446 -9.44 -13.59 -8.42
N LEU A 447 -10.30 -12.87 -7.70
CA LEU A 447 -10.76 -13.24 -6.36
C LEU A 447 -11.47 -14.61 -6.37
N GLN A 448 -12.34 -14.85 -7.36
CA GLN A 448 -13.02 -16.14 -7.53
C GLN A 448 -12.05 -17.27 -7.85
N GLU A 449 -11.04 -17.01 -8.68
CA GLU A 449 -10.02 -18.01 -9.05
C GLU A 449 -9.14 -18.40 -7.85
N LEU A 450 -8.65 -17.41 -7.10
CA LEU A 450 -7.69 -17.64 -6.02
C LEU A 450 -8.32 -18.19 -4.74
N THR A 451 -9.56 -17.81 -4.45
CA THR A 451 -10.23 -18.18 -3.19
C THR A 451 -11.72 -18.49 -3.42
N PRO A 452 -12.06 -19.51 -4.21
CA PRO A 452 -13.46 -19.77 -4.60
C PRO A 452 -14.42 -19.96 -3.42
N LYS A 453 -13.93 -20.50 -2.28
CA LYS A 453 -14.72 -20.75 -1.07
C LYS A 453 -14.67 -19.62 -0.05
N ALA A 454 -13.82 -18.64 -0.24
CA ALA A 454 -13.67 -17.46 0.63
C ALA A 454 -13.67 -16.13 -0.17
N LYS A 455 -14.27 -16.14 -1.35
CA LYS A 455 -14.26 -14.99 -2.27
C LYS A 455 -14.74 -13.71 -1.60
N ASP A 456 -15.87 -13.76 -0.90
CA ASP A 456 -16.49 -12.56 -0.32
C ASP A 456 -15.64 -11.99 0.84
N ALA A 457 -15.04 -12.85 1.65
CA ALA A 457 -14.12 -12.44 2.70
C ALA A 457 -12.84 -11.83 2.11
N TYR A 458 -12.25 -12.48 1.10
CA TYR A 458 -11.07 -11.96 0.43
C TYR A 458 -11.36 -10.63 -0.28
N ARG A 459 -12.52 -10.51 -0.94
CA ARG A 459 -12.97 -9.28 -1.57
C ARG A 459 -13.10 -8.13 -0.56
N THR A 460 -13.70 -8.40 0.59
CA THR A 460 -13.84 -7.41 1.67
C THR A 460 -12.48 -6.90 2.15
N PHE A 461 -11.49 -7.77 2.28
CA PHE A 461 -10.12 -7.37 2.61
C PHE A 461 -9.46 -6.61 1.45
N ALA A 462 -9.53 -7.15 0.25
CA ALA A 462 -8.81 -6.66 -0.93
C ALA A 462 -9.25 -5.25 -1.36
N ILE A 463 -10.55 -4.94 -1.27
CA ILE A 463 -11.07 -3.60 -1.63
C ILE A 463 -10.58 -2.50 -0.68
N HIS A 464 -10.20 -2.85 0.56
CA HIS A 464 -9.64 -1.95 1.57
C HIS A 464 -8.11 -2.02 1.66
N SER A 465 -7.45 -2.73 0.73
CA SER A 465 -6.00 -2.92 0.67
C SER A 465 -5.46 -2.50 -0.71
N SER A 466 -5.86 -1.35 -1.22
CA SER A 466 -5.49 -0.82 -2.53
C SER A 466 -4.65 0.47 -2.46
N ASP A 467 -4.49 1.04 -1.27
CA ASP A 467 -3.73 2.27 -1.01
C ASP A 467 -2.43 1.98 -0.25
N THR A 468 -1.40 2.76 -0.52
CA THR A 468 -0.11 2.72 0.19
C THR A 468 0.20 4.00 0.97
N GLU A 469 -0.73 4.96 1.05
CA GLU A 469 -0.52 6.32 1.59
C GLU A 469 0.59 7.10 0.89
N ASN A 470 1.41 6.42 0.09
CA ASN A 470 2.55 6.95 -0.64
C ASN A 470 2.72 6.13 -1.93
N GLY A 471 3.28 6.70 -2.98
CA GLY A 471 3.41 6.02 -4.28
C GLY A 471 2.03 5.80 -4.94
N TYR A 472 1.49 4.59 -4.85
CA TYR A 472 0.16 4.30 -5.39
C TYR A 472 -0.96 4.58 -4.37
N ARG A 473 -1.53 5.78 -4.43
CA ARG A 473 -2.76 6.12 -3.71
C ARG A 473 -3.97 5.82 -4.57
N ARG A 474 -4.52 4.62 -4.38
CA ARG A 474 -5.76 4.18 -5.03
C ARG A 474 -6.94 4.42 -4.11
N ASP A 475 -8.15 4.68 -4.64
CA ASP A 475 -9.34 4.71 -3.81
C ASP A 475 -9.51 3.34 -3.13
N GLU A 476 -9.48 3.36 -1.81
CA GLU A 476 -9.52 2.18 -0.98
C GLU A 476 -10.78 1.36 -1.26
N SER A 477 -11.94 1.99 -1.19
CA SER A 477 -13.20 1.34 -1.50
C SER A 477 -14.17 2.34 -2.09
N TRP A 478 -14.53 2.17 -3.35
CA TRP A 478 -15.55 2.98 -4.00
C TRP A 478 -16.97 2.69 -3.49
N GLU A 479 -17.18 1.58 -2.78
CA GLU A 479 -18.47 1.16 -2.25
C GLU A 479 -18.73 1.68 -0.84
N THR A 480 -17.68 1.92 -0.05
CA THR A 480 -17.79 2.30 1.36
C THR A 480 -17.84 3.82 1.52
N LYS A 481 -18.85 4.30 2.24
CA LYS A 481 -19.01 5.71 2.60
C LYS A 481 -18.72 5.88 4.08
N THR A 482 -17.89 6.86 4.41
CA THR A 482 -17.62 7.32 5.78
C THR A 482 -18.21 8.70 6.00
N PHE A 483 -18.28 9.16 7.24
CA PHE A 483 -18.87 10.44 7.63
C PHE A 483 -18.19 10.97 8.91
N ARG A 484 -18.34 12.25 9.19
CA ARG A 484 -17.95 12.82 10.49
C ARG A 484 -19.12 12.71 11.46
N ILE A 485 -18.85 12.58 12.77
CA ILE A 485 -19.92 12.45 13.80
C ILE A 485 -20.93 13.59 13.73
N ALA A 486 -20.48 14.80 13.40
CA ALA A 486 -21.37 15.96 13.19
C ALA A 486 -22.36 15.79 12.02
N GLU A 487 -22.03 14.95 11.03
CA GLU A 487 -22.81 14.68 9.82
C GLU A 487 -23.63 13.39 9.93
N TRP A 488 -23.90 12.94 11.13
CA TRP A 488 -24.54 11.65 11.38
C TRP A 488 -25.86 11.45 10.60
N ASN A 489 -25.92 10.32 9.91
CA ASN A 489 -27.13 9.81 9.30
C ASN A 489 -27.29 8.34 9.65
N ASP A 490 -28.44 7.93 10.18
CA ASP A 490 -28.68 6.57 10.68
C ASP A 490 -28.50 5.50 9.59
N ALA A 491 -28.91 5.77 8.35
CA ALA A 491 -28.76 4.83 7.24
C ALA A 491 -27.29 4.63 6.87
N THR A 492 -26.51 5.71 6.79
CA THR A 492 -25.07 5.66 6.50
C THR A 492 -24.30 5.00 7.65
N ALA A 493 -24.66 5.32 8.89
CA ALA A 493 -24.06 4.71 10.07
C ALA A 493 -24.32 3.20 10.14
N GLN A 494 -25.56 2.77 9.84
CA GLN A 494 -25.92 1.36 9.79
C GLN A 494 -25.19 0.64 8.65
N ALA A 495 -25.07 1.25 7.46
CA ALA A 495 -24.32 0.66 6.34
C ALA A 495 -22.84 0.48 6.67
N LEU A 496 -22.21 1.50 7.27
CA LEU A 496 -20.80 1.42 7.69
C LEU A 496 -20.62 0.41 8.84
N LYS A 497 -21.54 0.34 9.79
CA LYS A 497 -21.53 -0.69 10.85
C LYS A 497 -21.55 -2.10 10.24
N THR A 498 -22.43 -2.32 9.26
CA THR A 498 -22.52 -3.62 8.57
C THR A 498 -21.21 -3.95 7.85
N GLU A 499 -20.54 -2.96 7.25
CA GLU A 499 -19.22 -3.18 6.65
C GLU A 499 -18.17 -3.58 7.70
N PHE A 500 -18.11 -2.88 8.83
CA PHE A 500 -17.21 -3.26 9.93
C PHE A 500 -17.52 -4.66 10.51
N GLU A 501 -18.79 -5.07 10.56
CA GLU A 501 -19.19 -6.43 10.98
C GLU A 501 -18.73 -7.51 10.01
N LYS A 502 -18.70 -7.22 8.70
CA LYS A 502 -18.07 -8.10 7.70
C LYS A 502 -16.56 -8.19 7.93
N ILE A 503 -15.90 -7.03 8.06
CA ILE A 503 -14.46 -6.92 8.27
C ILE A 503 -14.00 -7.70 9.50
N GLU A 504 -14.74 -7.60 10.61
CA GLU A 504 -14.47 -8.35 11.85
C GLU A 504 -14.41 -9.87 11.61
N LYS A 505 -15.20 -10.40 10.67
CA LYS A 505 -15.30 -11.83 10.36
C LYS A 505 -14.25 -12.32 9.35
N VAL A 506 -13.70 -11.41 8.54
CA VAL A 506 -12.79 -11.76 7.45
C VAL A 506 -11.66 -12.72 7.85
N PRO A 507 -10.93 -12.52 8.97
CA PRO A 507 -9.85 -13.44 9.34
C PRO A 507 -10.32 -14.88 9.50
N ALA A 508 -11.46 -15.09 10.19
CA ALA A 508 -12.01 -16.41 10.44
C ALA A 508 -12.55 -17.07 9.15
N GLU A 509 -13.22 -16.30 8.30
CA GLU A 509 -13.76 -16.79 7.03
C GLU A 509 -12.64 -17.14 6.04
N MET A 510 -11.56 -16.35 6.00
CA MET A 510 -10.37 -16.65 5.21
C MET A 510 -9.65 -17.91 5.72
N GLU A 511 -9.51 -18.07 7.04
CA GLU A 511 -8.88 -19.25 7.63
C GLU A 511 -9.67 -20.54 7.29
N GLN A 512 -11.00 -20.46 7.28
CA GLN A 512 -11.89 -21.57 6.97
C GLN A 512 -11.93 -21.89 5.46
N GLY A 513 -12.01 -20.87 4.60
CA GLY A 513 -12.34 -21.03 3.18
C GLY A 513 -11.15 -20.96 2.22
N CYS A 514 -10.02 -20.36 2.61
CA CYS A 514 -8.84 -20.27 1.74
C CYS A 514 -8.11 -21.61 1.65
N GLU A 515 -8.17 -22.24 0.49
CA GLU A 515 -7.50 -23.53 0.24
C GLU A 515 -5.99 -23.37 0.02
N ASN A 516 -5.56 -22.24 -0.53
CA ASN A 516 -4.14 -21.91 -0.68
C ASN A 516 -3.54 -21.46 0.65
N LYS A 517 -2.92 -22.41 1.36
CA LYS A 517 -2.36 -22.13 2.69
C LYS A 517 -1.13 -21.22 2.65
N ALA A 518 -0.39 -21.16 1.54
CA ALA A 518 0.72 -20.24 1.36
C ALA A 518 0.21 -18.80 1.22
N LEU A 519 -0.83 -18.55 0.41
CA LEU A 519 -1.51 -17.26 0.33
C LEU A 519 -2.04 -16.81 1.70
N LEU A 520 -2.73 -17.71 2.41
CA LEU A 520 -3.27 -17.41 3.73
C LEU A 520 -2.15 -17.05 4.73
N GLN A 521 -1.02 -17.74 4.67
CA GLN A 521 0.12 -17.45 5.53
C GLN A 521 0.71 -16.06 5.25
N GLU A 522 0.85 -15.67 3.99
CA GLU A 522 1.35 -14.36 3.61
C GLU A 522 0.38 -13.23 4.04
N LEU A 523 -0.94 -13.42 3.90
CA LEU A 523 -1.94 -12.42 4.23
C LEU A 523 -2.26 -12.30 5.74
N ARG A 524 -2.01 -13.36 6.53
CA ARG A 524 -2.45 -13.47 7.93
C ARG A 524 -2.12 -12.26 8.82
N PRO A 525 -0.93 -11.64 8.76
CA PRO A 525 -0.64 -10.47 9.59
C PRO A 525 -1.60 -9.31 9.33
N TRP A 526 -1.84 -8.99 8.06
CA TRP A 526 -2.79 -7.93 7.65
C TRP A 526 -4.23 -8.29 7.95
N LEU A 527 -4.65 -9.53 7.68
CA LEU A 527 -6.00 -10.01 8.01
C LEU A 527 -6.31 -9.87 9.49
N THR A 528 -5.33 -10.17 10.36
CA THR A 528 -5.47 -10.04 11.82
C THR A 528 -5.75 -8.59 12.23
N GLU A 529 -4.95 -7.65 11.75
CA GLU A 529 -5.14 -6.22 12.09
C GLU A 529 -6.40 -5.64 11.44
N PHE A 530 -6.76 -6.11 10.25
CA PHE A 530 -8.01 -5.74 9.58
C PHE A 530 -9.24 -6.20 10.37
N GLY A 531 -9.25 -7.42 10.91
CA GLY A 531 -10.32 -7.89 11.78
C GLY A 531 -10.46 -7.05 13.05
N LYS A 532 -9.34 -6.66 13.67
CA LYS A 532 -9.34 -5.73 14.81
C LYS A 532 -9.88 -4.34 14.43
N LEU A 533 -9.57 -3.84 13.24
CA LEU A 533 -10.14 -2.60 12.72
C LEU A 533 -11.67 -2.70 12.59
N GLY A 534 -12.17 -3.85 12.11
CA GLY A 534 -13.61 -4.14 12.07
C GLY A 534 -14.27 -4.00 13.43
N THR A 535 -13.67 -4.61 14.44
CA THR A 535 -14.15 -4.53 15.84
C THR A 535 -14.13 -3.08 16.34
N ARG A 536 -13.03 -2.36 16.19
CA ARG A 536 -12.89 -0.97 16.64
C ARG A 536 -13.88 -0.04 15.95
N GLY A 537 -14.03 -0.15 14.62
CA GLY A 537 -14.95 0.69 13.85
C GLY A 537 -16.41 0.46 14.21
N LYS A 538 -16.81 -0.80 14.37
CA LYS A 538 -18.16 -1.16 14.87
C LYS A 538 -18.44 -0.54 16.23
N GLN A 539 -17.52 -0.70 17.18
CA GLN A 539 -17.64 -0.16 18.53
C GLN A 539 -17.66 1.37 18.53
N ALA A 540 -16.91 2.03 17.63
CA ALA A 540 -16.95 3.48 17.49
C ALA A 540 -18.33 3.99 17.05
N ILE A 541 -19.02 3.27 16.15
CA ILE A 541 -20.40 3.61 15.74
C ILE A 541 -21.37 3.41 16.89
N GLU A 542 -21.25 2.32 17.65
CA GLU A 542 -22.08 2.07 18.84
C GLU A 542 -21.85 3.13 19.93
N LEU A 543 -20.60 3.52 20.13
CA LEU A 543 -20.23 4.59 21.04
C LEU A 543 -20.80 5.95 20.60
N ALA A 544 -20.80 6.24 19.30
CA ALA A 544 -21.38 7.47 18.75
C ALA A 544 -22.89 7.54 18.99
N GLN A 545 -23.62 6.43 19.00
CA GLN A 545 -25.04 6.40 19.36
C GLN A 545 -25.26 6.80 20.84
N ILE A 546 -24.42 6.31 21.75
CA ILE A 546 -24.45 6.66 23.17
C ILE A 546 -24.10 8.13 23.35
N TYR A 547 -23.04 8.61 22.73
CA TYR A 547 -22.59 10.00 22.75
C TYR A 547 -23.72 10.96 22.32
N ARG A 548 -24.40 10.66 21.22
CA ARG A 548 -25.48 11.46 20.67
C ARG A 548 -26.73 11.46 21.54
N SER A 549 -26.99 10.41 22.31
CA SER A 549 -28.10 10.38 23.27
C SER A 549 -27.87 11.36 24.42
N GLY A 550 -26.63 11.62 24.79
CA GLY A 550 -26.20 12.58 25.78
C GLY A 550 -26.62 12.29 27.23
N ASN A 551 -27.22 11.12 27.50
CA ASN A 551 -27.92 10.82 28.76
C ASN A 551 -27.09 10.01 29.76
N ASP A 552 -25.94 9.45 29.36
CA ASP A 552 -25.15 8.56 30.21
C ASP A 552 -23.64 8.76 30.00
N ASP A 553 -23.09 9.73 30.74
CA ASP A 553 -21.65 10.07 30.70
C ASP A 553 -20.77 8.92 31.15
N SER A 554 -21.24 8.15 32.15
CA SER A 554 -20.48 7.02 32.67
C SER A 554 -20.39 5.88 31.65
N SER A 555 -21.52 5.51 31.03
CA SER A 555 -21.53 4.49 29.97
C SER A 555 -20.72 4.94 28.77
N PHE A 556 -20.80 6.21 28.36
CA PHE A 556 -19.98 6.74 27.27
C PHE A 556 -18.48 6.56 27.58
N TRP A 557 -18.01 7.11 28.72
CA TRP A 557 -16.58 7.10 29.04
C TRP A 557 -16.03 5.65 29.21
N ASN A 558 -16.77 4.79 29.89
CA ASN A 558 -16.38 3.39 30.07
C ASN A 558 -16.18 2.67 28.73
N LYS A 559 -17.05 2.90 27.75
CA LYS A 559 -16.92 2.31 26.40
C LYS A 559 -15.87 3.02 25.56
N TYR A 560 -15.70 4.33 25.75
CA TYR A 560 -14.66 5.10 25.06
C TYR A 560 -13.27 4.56 25.36
N VAL A 561 -12.92 4.40 26.65
CA VAL A 561 -11.60 3.87 27.04
C VAL A 561 -11.41 2.41 26.66
N GLN A 562 -12.47 1.61 26.55
CA GLN A 562 -12.42 0.25 26.07
C GLN A 562 -12.09 0.17 24.57
N ASN A 563 -12.46 1.18 23.79
CA ASN A 563 -12.25 1.24 22.34
C ASN A 563 -11.00 2.06 21.95
N LEU A 564 -10.25 2.60 22.89
CA LEU A 564 -8.96 3.21 22.60
C LEU A 564 -7.96 2.16 22.13
N MET A 565 -7.16 2.52 21.15
CA MET A 565 -6.00 1.70 20.77
C MET A 565 -4.90 1.86 21.81
N SER A 566 -4.41 0.76 22.34
CA SER A 566 -3.17 0.75 23.12
C SER A 566 -1.97 1.11 22.24
N LYS A 567 -0.82 1.45 22.87
CA LYS A 567 0.43 1.65 22.11
C LYS A 567 0.85 0.39 21.36
N GLU A 568 0.61 -0.79 21.94
CA GLU A 568 0.87 -2.10 21.32
C GLU A 568 -0.05 -2.34 20.11
N ASP A 569 -1.35 -2.05 20.23
CA ASP A 569 -2.28 -2.18 19.11
C ASP A 569 -1.95 -1.20 17.99
N ARG A 570 -1.57 0.03 18.33
CA ARG A 570 -1.09 1.01 17.36
C ARG A 570 0.13 0.49 16.61
N LYS A 571 1.13 -0.01 17.33
CA LYS A 571 2.35 -0.56 16.74
C LYS A 571 2.06 -1.76 15.84
N ALA A 572 1.15 -2.65 16.24
CA ALA A 572 0.75 -3.80 15.44
C ALA A 572 0.03 -3.38 14.15
N TYR A 573 -0.88 -2.41 14.22
CA TYR A 573 -1.55 -1.84 13.07
C TYR A 573 -0.56 -1.15 12.11
N GLU A 574 0.34 -0.31 12.64
CA GLU A 574 1.36 0.38 11.82
C GLU A 574 2.31 -0.59 11.10
N ALA A 575 2.47 -1.81 11.62
CA ALA A 575 3.26 -2.85 10.97
C ALA A 575 2.52 -3.56 9.83
N HIS A 576 1.17 -3.55 9.81
CA HIS A 576 0.35 -4.28 8.82
C HIS A 576 -0.92 -3.50 8.50
N LYS A 577 -0.77 -2.43 7.72
CA LYS A 577 -1.83 -1.46 7.41
C LYS A 577 -2.82 -1.94 6.34
N SER A 578 -4.09 -1.69 6.59
CA SER A 578 -5.18 -1.73 5.61
C SER A 578 -6.30 -0.78 6.06
N GLY A 579 -7.19 -0.40 5.16
CA GLY A 579 -8.28 0.54 5.47
C GLY A 579 -7.80 1.95 5.74
N THR A 580 -6.68 2.37 5.17
CA THR A 580 -5.94 3.59 5.53
C THR A 580 -6.56 4.89 5.02
N LEU A 581 -7.34 4.85 3.93
CA LEU A 581 -7.99 6.04 3.38
C LEU A 581 -9.33 6.36 4.04
N LYS A 582 -10.08 5.36 4.49
CA LYS A 582 -11.46 5.53 4.95
C LYS A 582 -11.75 4.94 6.32
N LEU A 583 -11.42 3.67 6.54
CA LEU A 583 -11.89 2.95 7.72
C LEU A 583 -11.12 3.34 8.99
N GLN A 584 -9.80 3.31 8.94
CA GLN A 584 -8.98 3.73 10.07
C GLN A 584 -9.16 5.23 10.36
N PRO A 585 -9.14 6.14 9.36
CA PRO A 585 -9.45 7.55 9.60
C PRO A 585 -10.85 7.79 10.13
N PHE A 586 -11.86 7.02 9.72
CA PHE A 586 -13.20 7.11 10.31
C PHE A 586 -13.15 6.80 11.81
N TYR A 587 -12.56 5.66 12.18
CA TYR A 587 -12.43 5.27 13.60
C TYR A 587 -11.73 6.37 14.41
N GLU A 588 -10.59 6.84 13.94
CA GLU A 588 -9.77 7.83 14.63
C GLU A 588 -10.48 9.19 14.78
N ASN A 589 -11.07 9.66 13.69
CA ASN A 589 -11.83 10.92 13.72
C ASN A 589 -13.07 10.81 14.58
N ALA A 590 -13.79 9.68 14.56
CA ALA A 590 -14.96 9.48 15.40
C ALA A 590 -14.59 9.51 16.90
N MET A 591 -13.52 8.82 17.28
CA MET A 591 -13.02 8.82 18.66
C MET A 591 -12.58 10.23 19.09
N ASP A 592 -11.89 10.97 18.22
CA ASP A 592 -11.44 12.33 18.49
C ASP A 592 -12.60 13.32 18.62
N ASP A 593 -13.55 13.31 17.69
CA ASP A 593 -14.73 14.19 17.71
C ASP A 593 -15.56 13.96 18.97
N MET A 594 -15.77 12.70 19.36
CA MET A 594 -16.51 12.34 20.56
C MET A 594 -15.77 12.75 21.84
N ALA A 595 -14.46 12.54 21.91
CA ALA A 595 -13.64 12.97 23.04
C ALA A 595 -13.70 14.49 23.24
N HIS A 596 -13.48 15.24 22.16
CA HIS A 596 -13.55 16.70 22.17
C HIS A 596 -14.92 17.20 22.65
N GLY A 597 -15.99 16.69 22.03
CA GLY A 597 -17.34 17.12 22.37
C GLY A 597 -17.75 16.73 23.79
N PHE A 598 -17.32 15.56 24.27
CA PHE A 598 -17.56 15.10 25.63
C PHE A 598 -16.85 15.98 26.67
N LEU A 599 -15.56 16.25 26.44
CA LEU A 599 -14.79 17.13 27.32
C LEU A 599 -15.34 18.56 27.32
N LYS A 600 -15.72 19.08 26.16
CA LYS A 600 -16.38 20.39 26.02
C LYS A 600 -17.68 20.46 26.84
N LYS A 601 -18.50 19.40 26.80
CA LYS A 601 -19.71 19.28 27.61
C LYS A 601 -19.41 19.35 29.11
N LEU A 602 -18.38 18.61 29.57
CA LEU A 602 -18.03 18.58 31.00
C LEU A 602 -17.41 19.89 31.48
N LEU A 603 -16.60 20.54 30.67
CA LEU A 603 -15.95 21.82 31.01
C LEU A 603 -16.84 23.03 30.82
N GLY A 604 -17.88 22.96 29.98
CA GLY A 604 -18.68 24.12 29.58
C GLY A 604 -17.96 25.14 28.68
N THR A 605 -16.71 24.84 28.28
CA THR A 605 -15.85 25.68 27.43
C THR A 605 -15.09 24.83 26.44
N THR A 606 -14.49 25.45 25.38
CA THR A 606 -13.68 24.75 24.40
C THR A 606 -12.40 24.19 25.06
N PRO A 607 -12.17 22.86 25.02
CA PRO A 607 -10.98 22.23 25.59
C PRO A 607 -9.68 22.69 24.93
N LYS A 608 -8.54 22.31 25.52
CA LYS A 608 -7.20 22.57 24.98
C LYS A 608 -6.61 21.35 24.20
N ASP A 609 -7.46 20.47 23.75
CA ASP A 609 -7.12 19.34 22.88
C ASP A 609 -6.90 19.81 21.44
N TYR A 610 -5.77 20.44 21.21
CA TYR A 610 -5.43 21.08 19.96
C TYR A 610 -5.34 20.08 18.80
N LYS A 611 -5.46 20.58 17.56
CA LYS A 611 -5.37 19.76 16.35
C LYS A 611 -4.11 20.09 15.57
N GLY A 612 -3.35 19.08 15.23
CA GLY A 612 -2.20 19.25 14.33
C GLY A 612 -2.68 19.50 12.88
N ILE A 613 -2.09 20.48 12.24
CA ILE A 613 -2.38 20.92 10.88
C ILE A 613 -1.08 21.11 10.08
N GLY A 614 -1.16 21.18 8.76
CA GLY A 614 0.03 21.41 7.93
C GLY A 614 -0.31 21.38 6.44
N SER A 615 0.71 21.65 5.61
CA SER A 615 0.60 21.63 4.15
C SER A 615 0.71 20.22 3.55
N PHE A 616 1.06 19.21 4.32
CA PHE A 616 1.27 17.86 3.85
C PHE A 616 -0.02 17.05 3.81
N GLY A 617 -0.14 16.07 2.89
CA GLY A 617 -1.35 15.31 2.69
C GLY A 617 -1.80 14.45 3.88
N ASN A 618 -0.89 14.11 4.80
CA ASN A 618 -1.18 13.41 6.06
C ASN A 618 -1.43 14.37 7.25
N SER A 619 -1.44 15.69 7.01
CA SER A 619 -1.76 16.67 8.03
C SER A 619 -3.26 16.63 8.41
N GLY A 620 -3.56 16.94 9.66
CA GLY A 620 -4.92 16.87 10.18
C GLY A 620 -5.43 15.44 10.45
N THR A 621 -4.59 14.42 10.22
CA THR A 621 -4.85 13.03 10.60
C THR A 621 -4.37 12.75 12.03
N ILE A 622 -4.64 11.54 12.53
CA ILE A 622 -4.14 11.08 13.83
C ILE A 622 -2.62 11.17 13.96
N LEU A 623 -1.89 11.08 12.84
CA LEU A 623 -0.43 11.16 12.84
C LEU A 623 0.10 12.49 13.42
N THR A 624 -0.65 13.59 13.22
CA THR A 624 -0.29 14.88 13.81
C THR A 624 -0.45 14.94 15.32
N LYS A 625 -1.17 14.00 15.95
CA LYS A 625 -1.24 13.87 17.40
C LYS A 625 0.10 13.45 18.01
N LEU A 626 0.96 12.76 17.25
CA LEU A 626 2.30 12.37 17.70
C LEU A 626 3.23 13.56 18.00
N MET A 627 2.87 14.76 17.61
CA MET A 627 3.56 15.99 18.05
C MET A 627 2.82 16.75 19.16
N LEU A 628 1.68 16.22 19.65
CA LEU A 628 0.81 16.84 20.65
C LEU A 628 0.53 15.94 21.84
N ASP A 629 1.13 14.75 21.91
CA ASP A 629 0.93 13.73 22.96
C ASP A 629 1.90 13.86 24.15
N ASN A 630 2.77 14.86 24.11
CA ASN A 630 3.81 15.12 25.09
C ASN A 630 4.80 13.97 25.32
N ASP A 631 4.88 13.03 24.35
CA ASP A 631 5.86 11.94 24.32
C ASP A 631 6.96 12.25 23.29
N THR A 632 8.09 12.78 23.71
CA THR A 632 9.18 13.16 22.79
C THR A 632 9.90 11.96 22.15
N THR A 633 9.46 10.73 22.41
CA THR A 633 9.92 9.51 21.71
C THR A 633 9.09 9.22 20.47
N THR A 634 7.92 9.84 20.35
CA THR A 634 7.07 9.84 19.16
C THR A 634 7.34 11.08 18.30
N TYR A 635 6.93 11.05 17.04
CA TYR A 635 7.03 12.22 16.16
C TYR A 635 6.06 12.14 14.99
N TYR A 636 5.61 13.31 14.56
CA TYR A 636 4.96 13.47 13.28
C TYR A 636 6.01 13.61 12.18
N THR A 637 5.78 13.03 11.00
CA THR A 637 6.61 13.24 9.80
C THR A 637 5.76 13.52 8.57
N SER A 638 6.25 14.38 7.69
CA SER A 638 5.56 14.75 6.44
C SER A 638 5.34 13.58 5.48
N GLY A 639 6.15 12.51 5.56
CA GLY A 639 6.10 11.36 4.66
C GLY A 639 6.56 11.65 3.22
N ILE A 640 6.80 12.91 2.87
CA ILE A 640 7.29 13.39 1.56
C ILE A 640 8.32 14.50 1.77
N GLY A 641 9.18 14.69 0.77
CA GLY A 641 10.20 15.73 0.78
C GLY A 641 9.61 17.14 0.89
N GLN A 642 10.26 17.97 1.69
CA GLN A 642 9.84 19.35 1.95
C GLN A 642 10.23 20.30 0.82
N LYS A 643 9.45 21.35 0.63
CA LYS A 643 9.76 22.46 -0.30
C LYS A 643 9.41 23.81 0.34
N GLU A 644 9.89 24.90 -0.26
CA GLU A 644 9.58 26.25 0.20
C GLU A 644 8.07 26.48 0.32
N GLY A 645 7.67 27.13 1.39
CA GLY A 645 6.27 27.42 1.71
C GLY A 645 5.55 26.30 2.46
N ASP A 646 6.11 25.10 2.57
CA ASP A 646 5.55 24.04 3.43
C ASP A 646 5.52 24.47 4.89
N TRP A 647 4.56 23.91 5.64
CA TRP A 647 4.38 24.30 7.03
C TRP A 647 3.77 23.16 7.86
N ILE A 648 4.05 23.20 9.16
CA ILE A 648 3.50 22.33 10.20
C ILE A 648 3.02 23.24 11.33
N GLY A 649 1.84 22.98 11.88
CA GLY A 649 1.27 23.86 12.89
C GLY A 649 0.18 23.22 13.71
N VAL A 650 -0.51 24.07 14.49
CA VAL A 650 -1.54 23.68 15.44
C VAL A 650 -2.75 24.62 15.31
N ASP A 651 -3.97 24.05 15.25
CA ASP A 651 -5.24 24.75 15.44
C ASP A 651 -5.65 24.63 16.92
N LEU A 652 -5.71 25.77 17.60
CA LEU A 652 -6.10 25.86 19.01
C LEU A 652 -7.63 25.71 19.22
N ARG A 653 -8.37 25.44 18.14
CA ARG A 653 -9.83 25.27 18.05
C ARG A 653 -10.65 26.51 18.45
N ASP A 654 -10.01 27.51 19.03
CA ASP A 654 -10.61 28.80 19.41
C ASP A 654 -9.54 29.89 19.39
N ILE A 655 -9.96 31.16 19.36
CA ILE A 655 -9.03 32.29 19.49
C ILE A 655 -8.60 32.38 20.97
N ARG A 656 -7.29 32.24 21.18
CA ARG A 656 -6.66 32.28 22.52
C ARG A 656 -5.59 33.34 22.58
N ASP A 657 -5.25 33.76 23.79
CA ASP A 657 -4.04 34.53 24.06
C ASP A 657 -2.84 33.56 24.05
N VAL A 658 -1.98 33.69 23.03
CA VAL A 658 -0.74 32.92 22.93
C VAL A 658 0.39 33.74 23.54
N THR A 659 1.04 33.16 24.57
CA THR A 659 2.13 33.78 25.32
C THR A 659 3.41 32.95 25.31
N GLU A 660 3.31 31.64 25.06
CA GLU A 660 4.42 30.70 25.09
C GLU A 660 4.25 29.61 24.01
N ILE A 661 5.36 29.26 23.32
CA ILE A 661 5.40 28.18 22.36
C ILE A 661 6.73 27.42 22.55
N SER A 662 6.66 26.10 22.56
CA SER A 662 7.82 25.21 22.57
C SER A 662 7.70 24.16 21.47
N ILE A 663 8.72 24.05 20.61
CA ILE A 663 8.74 23.10 19.51
C ILE A 663 10.03 22.30 19.52
N LEU A 664 9.90 20.98 19.38
CA LEU A 664 11.02 20.07 19.16
C LEU A 664 10.92 19.51 17.74
N GLN A 665 11.77 19.95 16.84
CA GLN A 665 11.86 19.46 15.48
C GLN A 665 12.71 18.18 15.36
N GLY A 666 12.57 17.49 14.24
CA GLY A 666 13.30 16.28 13.89
C GLY A 666 12.79 15.05 14.64
N ARG A 667 13.33 13.89 14.29
CA ARG A 667 13.12 12.61 14.98
C ARG A 667 14.01 12.48 16.21
N ASN A 668 15.16 13.16 16.19
CA ASN A 668 16.06 13.38 17.32
C ASN A 668 16.57 14.84 17.28
N SER A 669 17.37 15.31 18.16
CA SER A 669 17.80 16.71 18.21
C SER A 669 19.31 16.89 18.02
N VAL A 670 20.01 15.92 17.43
CA VAL A 670 21.47 15.93 17.37
C VAL A 670 21.98 16.01 15.93
N ASP A 671 21.54 15.11 15.08
CA ASP A 671 22.05 14.90 13.71
C ASP A 671 20.96 14.59 12.68
N ASP A 672 19.73 14.86 13.04
CA ASP A 672 18.59 14.61 12.14
C ASP A 672 18.62 15.55 10.93
N VAL A 673 18.22 15.01 9.79
CA VAL A 673 18.07 15.78 8.55
C VAL A 673 16.61 16.14 8.26
N ASP A 674 15.67 15.53 8.98
CA ASP A 674 14.24 15.63 8.75
C ASP A 674 13.60 16.75 9.58
N TYR A 675 13.93 18.00 9.28
CA TYR A 675 13.37 19.19 9.93
C TYR A 675 13.42 20.41 9.00
N PHE A 676 12.68 21.46 9.33
CA PHE A 676 12.81 22.75 8.62
C PHE A 676 14.04 23.47 9.14
N ASP A 677 15.11 23.42 8.39
CA ASP A 677 16.40 24.07 8.74
C ASP A 677 16.40 25.59 8.55
N HIS A 678 15.48 26.12 7.74
CA HIS A 678 15.23 27.54 7.57
C HIS A 678 13.71 27.79 7.60
N ALA A 679 13.24 28.50 8.59
CA ALA A 679 11.81 28.65 8.87
C ALA A 679 11.45 29.97 9.54
N ILE A 680 10.15 30.26 9.59
CA ILE A 680 9.52 31.34 10.34
C ILE A 680 8.47 30.73 11.27
N LEU A 681 8.42 31.21 12.53
CA LEU A 681 7.31 30.93 13.44
C LEU A 681 6.30 32.06 13.40
N GLU A 682 5.06 31.77 13.06
CA GLU A 682 4.01 32.76 12.91
C GLU A 682 2.66 32.28 13.46
N CYS A 683 1.80 33.22 13.81
CA CYS A 683 0.45 32.93 14.29
C CYS A 683 -0.62 33.71 13.54
N SER A 684 -1.87 33.26 13.63
CA SER A 684 -3.01 33.86 12.96
C SER A 684 -4.31 33.64 13.73
N ALA A 685 -5.20 34.63 13.71
CA ALA A 685 -6.55 34.52 14.28
C ALA A 685 -7.53 33.92 13.24
N ASP A 686 -7.33 34.20 11.95
CA ASP A 686 -8.25 33.87 10.85
C ASP A 686 -7.71 32.83 9.85
N GLY A 687 -6.46 32.35 10.02
CA GLY A 687 -5.78 31.46 9.11
C GLY A 687 -5.33 32.07 7.79
N LYS A 688 -5.59 33.36 7.58
CA LYS A 688 -5.29 34.11 6.34
C LYS A 688 -4.23 35.17 6.58
N THR A 689 -4.36 35.92 7.66
CA THR A 689 -3.40 36.96 8.04
C THR A 689 -2.45 36.42 9.09
N TRP A 690 -1.16 36.39 8.78
CA TRP A 690 -0.13 35.79 9.62
C TRP A 690 0.79 36.85 10.22
N THR A 691 1.02 36.76 11.52
CA THR A 691 1.90 37.64 12.29
C THR A 691 3.14 36.86 12.70
N PRO A 692 4.36 37.26 12.31
CA PRO A 692 5.59 36.64 12.73
C PRO A 692 5.82 36.79 14.25
N LEU A 693 6.07 35.70 14.91
CA LEU A 693 6.55 35.65 16.30
C LEU A 693 8.09 35.56 16.34
N ILE A 694 8.65 34.72 15.46
CA ILE A 694 10.11 34.67 15.19
C ILE A 694 10.27 34.78 13.67
N LYS A 695 10.93 35.85 13.21
CA LYS A 695 11.02 36.16 11.78
C LYS A 695 11.94 35.23 11.00
N GLU A 696 12.93 34.65 11.68
CA GLU A 696 13.93 33.78 11.04
C GLU A 696 14.49 32.79 12.03
N LEU A 697 14.46 31.51 11.66
CA LEU A 697 15.00 30.38 12.39
C LEU A 697 15.95 29.63 11.47
N ASN A 698 17.22 29.52 11.87
CA ASN A 698 18.28 28.85 11.11
C ASN A 698 18.83 27.66 11.90
N LYS A 699 18.64 26.44 11.37
CA LYS A 699 19.18 25.17 11.91
C LYS A 699 18.89 24.95 13.39
N GLN A 700 17.64 25.21 13.81
CA GLN A 700 17.21 25.03 15.19
C GLN A 700 16.28 23.83 15.35
N TYR A 701 16.67 22.87 16.15
CA TYR A 701 15.83 21.74 16.56
C TYR A 701 14.87 22.12 17.70
N VAL A 702 15.34 22.91 18.63
CA VAL A 702 14.59 23.38 19.80
C VAL A 702 14.23 24.85 19.57
N ILE A 703 12.94 25.15 19.51
CA ILE A 703 12.43 26.49 19.30
C ILE A 703 11.58 26.85 20.51
N ASN A 704 11.95 27.90 21.20
CA ASN A 704 11.18 28.46 22.32
C ASN A 704 10.87 29.92 22.03
N TRP A 705 9.59 30.28 22.19
CA TRP A 705 9.14 31.64 22.12
C TRP A 705 8.32 31.98 23.35
N LYS A 706 8.54 33.15 23.96
CA LYS A 706 7.75 33.71 25.03
C LYS A 706 7.65 35.22 24.84
N GLY A 707 6.45 35.76 24.95
CA GLY A 707 6.18 37.15 24.67
C GLY A 707 4.85 37.66 25.20
N ASP A 708 4.53 38.92 24.85
CA ASP A 708 3.22 39.50 25.15
C ASP A 708 2.11 38.68 24.48
N ALA A 709 0.90 38.68 25.08
CA ALA A 709 -0.22 37.90 24.58
C ALA A 709 -0.63 38.33 23.17
N VAL A 710 -0.66 37.39 22.23
CA VAL A 710 -1.12 37.57 20.88
C VAL A 710 -2.38 36.75 20.66
N LYS A 711 -3.48 37.40 20.21
CA LYS A 711 -4.72 36.71 19.88
C LYS A 711 -4.55 35.84 18.63
N ALA A 712 -4.58 34.52 18.77
CA ALA A 712 -4.45 33.60 17.66
C ALA A 712 -5.31 32.34 17.84
N ARG A 713 -5.77 31.75 16.75
CA ARG A 713 -6.30 30.40 16.68
C ARG A 713 -5.29 29.44 16.08
N TYR A 714 -4.45 29.91 15.19
CA TYR A 714 -3.48 29.08 14.46
C TYR A 714 -2.05 29.50 14.77
N VAL A 715 -1.19 28.52 14.97
CA VAL A 715 0.25 28.71 15.13
C VAL A 715 0.95 27.75 14.18
N ARG A 716 1.93 28.23 13.41
CA ARG A 716 2.66 27.37 12.49
C ARG A 716 4.15 27.71 12.39
N LEU A 717 4.91 26.68 12.10
CA LEU A 717 6.28 26.77 11.62
C LEU A 717 6.25 26.61 10.10
N LYS A 718 6.64 27.64 9.36
CA LYS A 718 6.65 27.68 7.90
C LYS A 718 8.05 27.68 7.37
N ARG A 719 8.34 26.77 6.43
CA ARG A 719 9.62 26.65 5.75
C ARG A 719 9.87 27.84 4.82
N LEU A 720 11.05 28.42 4.93
CA LEU A 720 11.62 29.39 4.00
C LEU A 720 12.53 28.69 2.97
N GLU A 721 13.09 29.45 2.03
CA GLU A 721 13.99 28.91 1.02
C GLU A 721 15.19 28.17 1.65
N SER A 722 15.48 26.98 1.17
CA SER A 722 16.58 26.11 1.62
C SER A 722 16.89 25.04 0.58
N GLU A 723 18.12 24.57 0.54
CA GLU A 723 18.55 23.43 -0.30
C GLU A 723 18.05 22.08 0.22
N ARG A 724 17.51 22.01 1.44
CA ARG A 724 17.05 20.77 2.06
C ARG A 724 15.78 20.25 1.41
N LYS A 725 15.79 18.96 1.06
CA LYS A 725 14.65 18.25 0.43
C LYS A 725 14.17 17.03 1.22
N ASN A 726 14.75 16.76 2.38
CA ASN A 726 14.38 15.66 3.26
C ASN A 726 12.95 15.82 3.79
N TYR A 727 12.46 14.87 4.56
CA TYR A 727 11.18 14.99 5.24
C TYR A 727 11.21 16.11 6.29
N ALA A 728 10.05 16.51 6.78
CA ALA A 728 9.94 17.41 7.94
C ALA A 728 9.29 16.62 9.08
N SER A 729 9.94 16.59 10.23
CA SER A 729 9.46 15.87 11.42
C SER A 729 9.42 16.79 12.64
N VAL A 730 8.40 16.60 13.49
CA VAL A 730 8.19 17.33 14.74
C VAL A 730 7.83 16.35 15.85
N ARG A 731 8.58 16.36 16.96
CA ARG A 731 8.35 15.51 18.15
C ARG A 731 7.41 16.14 19.15
N SER A 732 7.42 17.48 19.24
CA SER A 732 6.54 18.22 20.16
C SER A 732 6.24 19.59 19.59
N PHE A 733 4.98 20.03 19.69
CA PHE A 733 4.53 21.37 19.33
C PHE A 733 3.53 21.86 20.39
N GLU A 734 4.06 22.48 21.44
CA GLU A 734 3.28 22.97 22.55
C GLU A 734 2.99 24.45 22.43
N VAL A 735 1.73 24.83 22.65
CA VAL A 735 1.26 26.22 22.71
C VAL A 735 0.62 26.48 24.06
N ASN A 736 1.14 27.44 24.79
CA ASN A 736 0.77 27.73 26.16
C ASN A 736 0.81 26.48 27.06
N PRO A 737 1.99 25.79 27.19
CA PRO A 737 2.10 24.62 28.03
C PRO A 737 1.65 24.95 29.47
N LEU A 738 0.96 23.99 30.09
CA LEU A 738 0.51 24.17 31.45
C LEU A 738 1.66 23.86 32.41
N HIS A 739 2.02 24.84 33.23
CA HIS A 739 3.04 24.68 34.28
C HIS A 739 2.38 24.49 35.64
N VAL A 740 2.99 23.72 36.53
CA VAL A 740 2.44 23.40 37.87
C VAL A 740 2.14 24.65 38.67
N GLU A 741 2.99 25.67 38.59
CA GLU A 741 2.81 26.96 39.25
C GLU A 741 1.56 27.75 38.78
N ASN A 742 1.03 27.41 37.61
CA ASN A 742 -0.13 28.07 37.02
C ASN A 742 -1.46 27.37 37.34
N LEU A 743 -1.45 26.25 38.09
CA LEU A 743 -2.66 25.52 38.47
C LEU A 743 -3.52 26.29 39.46
N GLY A 744 -2.94 27.20 40.24
CA GLY A 744 -3.66 27.98 41.26
C GLY A 744 -3.98 27.23 42.57
N PHE A 745 -3.49 25.96 42.68
CA PHE A 745 -3.61 25.14 43.88
C PHE A 745 -2.35 24.26 44.00
N LYS A 746 -2.09 23.78 45.20
CA LYS A 746 -0.92 22.93 45.46
C LYS A 746 -1.27 21.46 45.17
N LEU A 747 -0.25 20.72 44.75
CA LEU A 747 -0.35 19.29 44.56
C LEU A 747 0.93 18.58 45.01
N GLU A 748 0.79 17.30 45.33
CA GLU A 748 1.85 16.39 45.68
C GLU A 748 1.75 15.17 44.77
N SER A 749 2.80 14.88 44.02
CA SER A 749 2.86 13.77 43.07
C SER A 749 4.25 13.22 42.95
N GLU A 750 4.36 12.01 42.41
CA GLU A 750 5.65 11.33 42.19
C GLU A 750 6.45 11.97 41.05
N ASN A 751 5.76 12.54 40.05
CA ASN A 751 6.35 13.26 38.95
C ASN A 751 5.72 14.64 38.79
N PRO A 752 6.29 15.66 39.47
CA PRO A 752 5.71 17.02 39.42
C PRO A 752 5.64 17.65 38.04
N GLN A 753 6.51 17.24 37.09
CA GLN A 753 6.51 17.82 35.74
C GLN A 753 5.39 17.27 34.87
N GLN A 754 5.02 16.01 35.06
CA GLN A 754 4.00 15.36 34.24
C GLN A 754 2.58 15.45 34.85
N VAL A 755 2.47 15.80 36.15
CA VAL A 755 1.17 15.83 36.83
C VAL A 755 0.17 16.82 36.22
N VAL A 756 0.65 17.84 35.52
CA VAL A 756 -0.18 18.82 34.79
C VAL A 756 -1.08 18.15 33.74
N TYR A 757 -0.69 16.99 33.22
CA TYR A 757 -1.48 16.23 32.24
C TYR A 757 -2.78 15.64 32.80
N ALA A 758 -2.98 15.65 34.11
CA ALA A 758 -4.26 15.35 34.71
C ALA A 758 -5.20 16.58 34.83
N PHE A 759 -4.77 17.76 34.36
CA PHE A 759 -5.48 19.05 34.54
C PHE A 759 -5.38 19.96 33.31
N ASP A 760 -4.90 19.45 32.15
CA ASP A 760 -4.54 20.25 30.98
C ASP A 760 -5.67 20.41 29.94
N GLN A 761 -6.82 19.81 30.19
CA GLN A 761 -7.98 19.79 29.29
C GLN A 761 -7.69 19.11 27.94
N ASN A 762 -6.86 18.08 27.95
CA ASN A 762 -6.42 17.35 26.76
C ASN A 762 -6.51 15.84 27.01
N LEU A 763 -7.44 15.16 26.40
CA LEU A 763 -7.61 13.71 26.52
C LEU A 763 -6.59 12.89 25.68
N SER A 764 -5.67 13.53 24.97
CA SER A 764 -4.54 12.87 24.31
C SER A 764 -3.35 12.67 25.26
N THR A 765 -3.38 13.30 26.43
CA THR A 765 -2.40 13.22 27.50
C THR A 765 -2.98 12.53 28.71
N PHE A 766 -2.15 12.03 29.60
CA PHE A 766 -2.56 11.47 30.88
C PHE A 766 -1.42 11.51 31.89
N TYR A 767 -1.79 11.52 33.16
CA TYR A 767 -0.85 11.35 34.25
C TYR A 767 -0.92 9.94 34.83
N LYS A 768 0.23 9.27 34.94
CA LYS A 768 0.31 7.94 35.52
C LYS A 768 0.59 8.02 37.02
N VAL A 769 -0.42 7.68 37.83
CA VAL A 769 -0.27 7.51 39.27
C VAL A 769 0.25 6.11 39.54
N SER A 770 1.36 5.98 40.26
CA SER A 770 1.94 4.71 40.70
C SER A 770 1.63 4.39 42.16
N ASN A 771 1.57 5.41 43.04
CA ASN A 771 1.18 5.28 44.44
C ASN A 771 0.05 6.25 44.83
N ALA A 772 0.30 7.56 44.71
CA ALA A 772 -0.68 8.58 45.08
C ALA A 772 -0.52 9.88 44.30
N LEU A 773 -1.68 10.54 44.03
CA LEU A 773 -1.78 11.93 43.63
C LEU A 773 -2.61 12.68 44.65
N THR A 774 -2.06 13.77 45.25
CA THR A 774 -2.76 14.60 46.20
C THR A 774 -2.83 16.02 45.67
N PHE A 775 -3.99 16.68 45.77
CA PHE A 775 -4.23 18.05 45.35
C PHE A 775 -5.13 18.80 46.30
N GLU A 776 -4.88 20.10 46.45
CA GLU A 776 -5.72 21.01 47.23
C GLU A 776 -7.04 21.26 46.50
N VAL A 777 -8.09 21.43 47.25
CA VAL A 777 -9.43 21.75 46.72
C VAL A 777 -9.58 23.27 46.58
N PRO A 778 -9.70 23.81 45.34
CA PRO A 778 -9.96 25.21 45.10
C PRO A 778 -11.26 25.66 45.77
N GLN A 779 -11.29 26.89 46.25
CA GLN A 779 -12.49 27.46 46.92
C GLN A 779 -13.68 27.45 45.96
N GLY A 780 -14.82 26.98 46.42
CA GLY A 780 -16.07 26.91 45.66
C GLY A 780 -16.26 25.60 44.91
N THR A 781 -15.28 24.69 44.88
CA THR A 781 -15.46 23.37 44.28
C THR A 781 -16.46 22.55 45.12
N LYS A 782 -17.45 21.93 44.47
CA LYS A 782 -18.41 21.01 45.09
C LYS A 782 -18.22 19.57 44.71
N THR A 783 -17.87 19.36 43.46
CA THR A 783 -17.63 18.01 42.93
C THR A 783 -16.39 17.97 42.01
N TYR A 784 -15.84 16.80 41.84
CA TYR A 784 -14.85 16.52 40.80
C TYR A 784 -15.39 15.45 39.83
N THR A 785 -15.10 15.60 38.56
CA THR A 785 -15.24 14.50 37.58
C THR A 785 -13.85 13.97 37.27
N LEU A 786 -13.65 12.67 37.51
CA LEU A 786 -12.42 11.97 37.22
C LEU A 786 -12.59 11.17 35.93
N LEU A 787 -11.78 11.44 34.95
CA LEU A 787 -11.66 10.69 33.70
C LEU A 787 -10.36 9.89 33.72
N MET A 788 -10.46 8.57 33.75
CA MET A 788 -9.34 7.66 33.89
C MET A 788 -9.34 6.60 32.79
N ASP A 789 -8.24 5.93 32.59
CA ASP A 789 -8.22 4.71 31.83
C ASP A 789 -8.79 3.54 32.66
N LYS A 790 -8.93 2.40 32.05
CA LYS A 790 -9.40 1.16 32.65
C LYS A 790 -8.57 0.81 33.87
N LEU A 791 -9.21 0.77 35.01
CA LEU A 791 -8.54 0.45 36.27
C LEU A 791 -8.25 -1.06 36.38
N SER A 792 -7.01 -1.42 36.67
CA SER A 792 -6.58 -2.80 36.92
C SER A 792 -6.91 -3.28 38.35
N ALA A 793 -7.09 -2.32 39.27
CA ALA A 793 -7.48 -2.54 40.66
C ALA A 793 -8.25 -1.30 41.15
N PRO A 794 -9.08 -1.44 42.19
CA PRO A 794 -9.80 -0.30 42.75
C PRO A 794 -8.85 0.82 43.23
N LEU A 795 -9.16 2.06 42.87
CA LEU A 795 -8.46 3.26 43.29
C LEU A 795 -9.14 3.81 44.55
N LYS A 796 -8.37 4.14 45.56
CA LYS A 796 -8.91 4.78 46.79
C LYS A 796 -8.89 6.28 46.64
N VAL A 797 -10.04 6.90 46.94
CA VAL A 797 -10.24 8.37 46.97
C VAL A 797 -10.44 8.78 48.39
N LYS A 798 -9.51 9.59 48.91
CA LYS A 798 -9.52 10.08 50.30
C LYS A 798 -9.70 11.57 50.31
N GLN A 799 -10.55 12.06 51.22
CA GLN A 799 -10.84 13.48 51.44
C GLN A 799 -10.31 13.89 52.82
N PHE A 800 -9.63 14.99 52.90
CA PHE A 800 -9.02 15.50 54.12
C PHE A 800 -9.46 16.92 54.42
N ASP A 801 -9.58 17.24 55.72
CA ASP A 801 -9.85 18.60 56.18
C ASP A 801 -8.56 19.44 56.25
N LYS A 802 -8.68 20.72 56.71
CA LYS A 802 -7.58 21.67 56.86
C LYS A 802 -6.53 21.24 57.87
N LYS A 803 -6.84 20.33 58.78
CA LYS A 803 -5.90 19.79 59.81
C LYS A 803 -5.20 18.52 59.27
N GLY A 804 -5.62 18.01 58.12
CA GLY A 804 -5.11 16.76 57.57
C GLY A 804 -5.83 15.52 58.14
N GLU A 805 -6.98 15.71 58.81
CA GLU A 805 -7.79 14.61 59.33
C GLU A 805 -8.64 13.99 58.17
N LEU A 806 -8.68 12.63 58.11
CA LEU A 806 -9.48 11.93 57.09
C LEU A 806 -10.97 12.17 57.32
N VAL A 807 -11.63 12.78 56.34
CA VAL A 807 -13.08 13.05 56.35
C VAL A 807 -13.87 11.90 55.68
N SER A 808 -13.34 11.34 54.61
CA SER A 808 -13.97 10.29 53.82
C SER A 808 -12.97 9.48 53.04
N GLU A 809 -13.26 8.16 52.87
CA GLU A 809 -12.56 7.28 51.96
C GLU A 809 -13.55 6.48 51.13
N THR A 810 -13.35 6.43 49.83
CA THR A 810 -14.17 5.67 48.88
C THR A 810 -13.26 4.88 47.92
N SER A 811 -13.63 3.62 47.65
CA SER A 811 -12.96 2.83 46.62
C SER A 811 -13.76 2.85 45.32
N ILE A 812 -13.07 3.14 44.21
CA ILE A 812 -13.68 3.25 42.89
C ILE A 812 -13.05 2.26 41.92
N SER A 813 -13.90 1.68 41.05
CA SER A 813 -13.46 0.71 40.02
C SER A 813 -13.88 1.15 38.60
N SER A 814 -14.63 2.25 38.48
CA SER A 814 -15.06 2.80 37.19
C SER A 814 -14.08 3.83 36.67
N PRO A 815 -13.74 3.78 35.36
CA PRO A 815 -12.93 4.81 34.71
C PRO A 815 -13.56 6.21 34.74
N PHE A 816 -14.87 6.29 34.89
CA PHE A 816 -15.62 7.54 35.10
C PHE A 816 -16.13 7.63 36.54
N PHE A 817 -15.78 8.68 37.25
CA PHE A 817 -16.26 8.86 38.61
C PHE A 817 -16.56 10.34 38.93
N LYS A 818 -17.75 10.60 39.50
CA LYS A 818 -18.09 11.90 40.05
C LYS A 818 -17.88 11.83 41.56
N LEU A 819 -16.87 12.55 42.04
CA LEU A 819 -16.54 12.70 43.44
C LEU A 819 -17.31 13.87 44.04
N GLU A 820 -18.22 13.61 44.95
CA GLU A 820 -18.83 14.65 45.77
C GLU A 820 -17.96 14.95 46.99
N LEU A 821 -17.72 16.22 47.28
CA LEU A 821 -17.06 16.61 48.50
C LEU A 821 -18.01 16.44 49.69
N THR A 822 -17.55 15.68 50.70
CA THR A 822 -18.39 15.29 51.81
C THR A 822 -18.96 16.47 52.57
N ASN A 823 -18.22 17.57 52.67
CA ASN A 823 -18.63 18.83 53.26
C ASN A 823 -17.67 19.97 52.90
N ASP A 824 -18.03 21.21 53.24
CA ASP A 824 -17.23 22.41 52.93
C ASP A 824 -15.89 22.51 53.71
N LYS A 825 -15.59 21.55 54.64
CA LYS A 825 -14.33 21.47 55.37
C LYS A 825 -13.25 20.71 54.59
N VAL A 826 -13.61 19.99 53.52
CA VAL A 826 -12.65 19.29 52.72
C VAL A 826 -11.77 20.28 51.99
N THR A 827 -10.44 20.19 52.18
CA THR A 827 -9.45 21.07 51.57
C THR A 827 -8.43 20.33 50.76
N LYS A 828 -8.41 18.99 50.80
CA LYS A 828 -7.45 18.14 50.07
C LYS A 828 -8.10 16.83 49.67
N VAL A 829 -7.76 16.37 48.44
CA VAL A 829 -8.15 15.06 47.90
C VAL A 829 -6.89 14.27 47.53
N THR A 830 -6.87 12.98 47.88
CA THR A 830 -5.82 12.05 47.51
C THR A 830 -6.42 10.88 46.74
N LEU A 831 -5.84 10.61 45.55
CA LEU A 831 -6.08 9.41 44.75
C LEU A 831 -4.95 8.44 45.01
N GLU A 832 -5.23 7.30 45.67
CA GLU A 832 -4.21 6.32 46.08
C GLU A 832 -4.41 5.00 45.35
N GLY A 833 -3.36 4.56 44.67
CA GLY A 833 -3.34 3.34 43.88
C GLY A 833 -2.66 3.57 42.51
N LYS A 834 -2.92 2.67 41.56
CA LYS A 834 -2.40 2.75 40.20
C LYS A 834 -3.50 3.14 39.25
N ALA A 835 -3.33 4.23 38.52
CA ALA A 835 -4.28 4.71 37.51
C ALA A 835 -3.58 5.58 36.47
N GLU A 836 -4.10 5.59 35.27
CA GLU A 836 -3.80 6.59 34.25
C GLU A 836 -4.98 7.58 34.24
N ILE A 837 -4.71 8.83 34.60
CA ILE A 837 -5.71 9.88 34.76
C ILE A 837 -5.62 10.81 33.57
N PHE A 838 -6.66 10.84 32.74
CA PHE A 838 -6.76 11.76 31.62
C PHE A 838 -7.13 13.17 32.06
N GLU A 839 -8.08 13.31 32.99
CA GLU A 839 -8.49 14.63 33.43
C GLU A 839 -9.19 14.61 34.81
N VAL A 840 -8.90 15.60 35.62
CA VAL A 840 -9.53 15.89 36.90
C VAL A 840 -10.28 17.24 36.79
N ILE A 841 -11.57 17.21 36.61
CA ILE A 841 -12.38 18.41 36.38
C ILE A 841 -13.03 18.88 37.68
N ALA A 842 -12.66 20.06 38.18
CA ALA A 842 -13.35 20.69 39.28
C ALA A 842 -14.63 21.36 38.80
N ASN A 843 -15.78 21.00 39.39
CA ASN A 843 -17.07 21.59 39.08
C ASN A 843 -17.39 22.65 40.17
N LEU A 844 -17.25 23.91 39.75
CA LEU A 844 -17.74 25.05 40.47
C LEU A 844 -19.22 25.17 40.11
N GLN A 845 -20.16 25.08 40.97
CA GLN A 845 -21.58 25.12 40.75
C GLN A 845 -22.07 25.62 39.41
#